data_32371054f4cca1542dc0614383e458d9
#
_entry.id   32371054f4cca1542dc0614383e458d9
#
_cell.length_a   1.000
_cell.length_b   1.000
_cell.length_c   1.000
_cell.angle_alpha   90.00
_cell.angle_beta   90.00
_cell.angle_gamma   90.00
#
_symmetry.space_group_name_H-M   'P 1'
#
loop_
_entity.id
_entity.type
_entity.pdbx_description
1 polymer ?
#
loop_
_entity_poly.entity_id
_entity_poly.type
_entity_poly.pdbx_seq_one_letter_code
_entity_poly.pdbx_strand_id
1 'polypeptide(L)'
;MKQSSFFRRAAALLCALSLSVPAASAASFQYEEILQTEQQIVDGLTYYNTVAATKGGRIESYLLEMEKGADVSPLLMSADGTIYGGATISSAVKYAREQGHHVLAAINTDFFSSSSGVPMGIVIQDGEYQSGPEKEAAILINRDGKFEYCAEPEITMTLTNERTDEEITPHHFNKLRNAIGGMYLLNDDFSTVSTRSSGSGWYVLMKPVEKDADEKLTVDCELELEVIEMFRYDQAIAIREGEYILTADDKSNLDAVYTSFEIGDRITLSTECKDRSLRKALWASGCGDLMIDDRELTDSSDWSFTTDGRQPRTALGVRKDGTVLLYAVDGRRTGHSAGMTQKELAEYLLDQGCKWAVNLDGGGSTALSLWVPGQSGAAVQNRPSDGSQRKCASYLLLVADKEPNGRPDRLAMTEDGLVVLSGSSVTLPDVVAVDRGLEIVEEDLEDVTITSKKKLGSIEDGVYTAEESGTDTLHLSWDDLSGTATIHVVDELTELTVTRKNGESLSSLTLLPGETVSFDVTGSYWGRPALRDLSNAEWTVEGDVGTIDEEGTFTAAYGNHSGAIIVSAGGMERRIEVTVESPYIEVSPDHWAFDAVRYCNSKDILFGVPEETFDWDNNITRAEFVLAIYNVLGKPAYTQPCTFTDVFEEDYYYDALCWGQELGIANGMGDGTFLPGGTLTREQAFTLLHRAMPQLGVDCQDASTVILAQYADASTISEYAQPHIATLTIQGLVNGMGGGVEPLGNLTWAQTSALLYRLSTFVPVSAELSAAEMTALCTAEGKLNVRLAPDTAAIALTQLPGGTTVVVTEVLDGWYRILYPTEEGLLVSGYASADYLELQ
;
A
#
# COMPACT_ATOMS: atom_id res chain seq x y z
N MET A 1 -50.68 -8.59 -17.81
CA MET A 1 -51.27 -7.25 -17.53
C MET A 1 -51.03 -6.92 -16.08
N LYS A 2 -50.05 -6.15 -15.84
CA LYS A 2 -49.83 -5.03 -14.91
C LYS A 2 -48.30 -4.80 -14.79
N GLN A 3 -47.79 -4.13 -15.80
CA GLN A 3 -46.60 -3.29 -15.69
C GLN A 3 -47.03 -1.96 -15.10
N SER A 4 -46.06 -1.29 -14.51
CA SER A 4 -46.07 0.09 -14.05
C SER A 4 -46.36 0.32 -12.57
N SER A 5 -45.27 0.49 -11.79
CA SER A 5 -45.22 1.49 -10.74
C SER A 5 -43.84 1.50 -10.00
N PHE A 6 -42.73 1.65 -10.74
CA PHE A 6 -41.43 1.83 -10.08
C PHE A 6 -40.67 3.10 -10.55
N PHE A 7 -41.38 4.06 -11.06
CA PHE A 7 -40.83 5.38 -11.36
C PHE A 7 -41.72 6.46 -10.78
N ARG A 8 -41.62 6.76 -9.50
CA ARG A 8 -42.10 8.00 -8.86
C ARG A 8 -41.94 7.92 -7.35
N ARG A 9 -40.73 8.16 -6.82
CA ARG A 9 -40.48 8.66 -5.46
C ARG A 9 -39.02 9.12 -5.30
N ALA A 10 -38.58 10.05 -6.12
CA ALA A 10 -37.40 10.86 -5.90
C ALA A 10 -37.79 12.32 -6.14
N ALA A 11 -38.56 12.90 -5.27
CA ALA A 11 -38.84 14.31 -5.20
C ALA A 11 -39.71 14.54 -3.97
N ALA A 12 -39.09 14.85 -2.86
CA ALA A 12 -39.61 15.75 -1.82
C ALA A 12 -38.89 15.54 -0.48
N LEU A 13 -37.83 16.29 -0.24
CA LEU A 13 -37.67 17.00 1.04
C LEU A 13 -36.65 18.13 0.85
N LEU A 14 -37.09 19.16 0.17
CA LEU A 14 -36.57 20.53 0.28
C LEU A 14 -37.56 21.26 1.18
N CYS A 15 -37.21 21.51 2.41
CA CYS A 15 -37.77 22.53 3.30
C CYS A 15 -36.60 23.30 3.90
N ALA A 16 -36.18 24.37 3.22
CA ALA A 16 -36.60 25.75 3.51
C ALA A 16 -36.02 26.33 4.81
N LEU A 17 -34.87 26.99 4.67
CA LEU A 17 -34.57 28.20 5.41
C LEU A 17 -34.20 29.26 4.36
N SER A 18 -35.22 30.03 3.98
CA SER A 18 -35.07 31.16 3.11
C SER A 18 -34.54 32.35 3.91
N LEU A 19 -33.25 32.65 3.74
CA LEU A 19 -32.74 34.01 3.94
C LEU A 19 -32.58 34.65 2.57
N SER A 20 -33.38 35.62 2.31
CA SER A 20 -33.40 36.43 1.09
C SER A 20 -32.09 37.20 0.94
N VAL A 21 -31.27 36.82 -0.01
CA VAL A 21 -30.19 37.62 -0.58
C VAL A 21 -30.61 38.05 -1.99
N PRO A 22 -30.43 39.31 -2.40
CA PRO A 22 -30.84 39.78 -3.72
C PRO A 22 -29.98 39.12 -4.81
N ALA A 23 -30.67 38.66 -5.85
CA ALA A 23 -30.07 37.96 -6.99
C ALA A 23 -29.19 38.92 -7.80
N ALA A 24 -27.89 38.58 -7.86
CA ALA A 24 -27.05 38.90 -9.00
C ALA A 24 -26.71 37.56 -9.66
N SER A 25 -27.29 37.30 -10.82
CA SER A 25 -27.10 36.04 -11.55
C SER A 25 -25.78 36.05 -12.29
N ALA A 26 -24.77 35.47 -11.71
CA ALA A 26 -23.75 34.77 -12.50
C ALA A 26 -24.03 33.27 -12.35
N ALA A 27 -23.86 32.50 -13.41
CA ALA A 27 -24.01 31.06 -13.33
C ALA A 27 -22.93 30.53 -12.38
N SER A 28 -23.30 30.35 -11.11
CA SER A 28 -22.41 29.80 -10.08
C SER A 28 -21.86 28.43 -10.52
N PHE A 29 -20.61 28.16 -10.19
CA PHE A 29 -20.01 26.87 -10.32
C PHE A 29 -20.88 25.79 -9.68
N GLN A 30 -21.36 24.83 -10.49
CA GLN A 30 -22.21 23.78 -9.99
C GLN A 30 -21.32 22.72 -9.28
N TYR A 31 -21.42 22.73 -7.99
CA TYR A 31 -20.68 21.93 -7.05
C TYR A 31 -21.69 21.32 -6.07
N GLU A 32 -21.67 20.00 -5.98
CA GLU A 32 -22.49 19.26 -5.03
C GLU A 32 -21.54 18.58 -4.04
N GLU A 33 -21.59 19.00 -2.80
CA GLU A 33 -20.84 18.39 -1.71
C GLU A 33 -21.42 17.02 -1.40
N ILE A 34 -20.57 15.99 -1.45
CA ILE A 34 -20.94 14.61 -1.19
C ILE A 34 -20.55 14.21 0.24
N LEU A 35 -19.30 14.47 0.60
CA LEU A 35 -18.76 14.24 1.93
C LEU A 35 -17.90 15.43 2.34
N GLN A 36 -18.05 15.91 3.55
CA GLN A 36 -17.17 16.90 4.14
C GLN A 36 -16.83 16.50 5.57
N THR A 37 -15.54 16.35 5.85
CA THR A 37 -15.00 16.22 7.18
C THR A 37 -14.48 17.57 7.62
N GLU A 38 -14.98 18.08 8.75
CA GLU A 38 -14.55 19.32 9.39
C GLU A 38 -13.78 18.98 10.66
N GLN A 39 -12.59 19.55 10.82
CA GLN A 39 -11.76 19.29 11.98
C GLN A 39 -11.07 20.57 12.48
N GLN A 40 -11.29 20.91 13.73
CA GLN A 40 -10.59 22.00 14.38
C GLN A 40 -9.15 21.58 14.73
N ILE A 41 -8.17 22.24 14.14
CA ILE A 41 -6.75 21.97 14.35
C ILE A 41 -6.26 22.62 15.64
N VAL A 42 -6.38 23.93 15.74
CA VAL A 42 -6.20 24.75 16.97
C VAL A 42 -7.26 25.85 16.96
N ASP A 43 -7.33 26.65 18.00
CA ASP A 43 -8.29 27.75 18.06
C ASP A 43 -8.13 28.70 16.87
N GLY A 44 -9.22 28.86 16.10
CA GLY A 44 -9.26 29.69 14.90
C GLY A 44 -8.64 29.09 13.63
N LEU A 45 -8.15 27.85 13.67
CA LEU A 45 -7.70 27.13 12.48
C LEU A 45 -8.53 25.86 12.30
N THR A 46 -9.34 25.84 11.21
CA THR A 46 -10.19 24.70 10.86
C THR A 46 -9.77 24.12 9.53
N TYR A 47 -9.77 22.81 9.45
CA TYR A 47 -9.50 22.04 8.26
C TYR A 47 -10.76 21.38 7.73
N TYR A 48 -10.93 21.47 6.41
CA TYR A 48 -12.01 20.77 5.69
C TYR A 48 -11.42 19.87 4.62
N ASN A 49 -11.79 18.60 4.64
CA ASN A 49 -11.57 17.69 3.53
C ASN A 49 -12.91 17.39 2.86
N THR A 50 -13.04 17.72 1.58
CA THR A 50 -14.30 17.64 0.88
C THR A 50 -14.19 16.79 -0.38
N VAL A 51 -15.11 15.83 -0.52
CA VAL A 51 -15.40 15.12 -1.77
C VAL A 51 -16.65 15.74 -2.36
N ALA A 52 -16.59 16.18 -3.62
CA ALA A 52 -17.71 16.78 -4.29
C ALA A 52 -17.88 16.31 -5.73
N ALA A 53 -19.11 16.41 -6.23
CA ALA A 53 -19.46 16.18 -7.62
C ALA A 53 -19.54 17.49 -8.40
N THR A 54 -18.95 17.52 -9.58
CA THR A 54 -19.01 18.65 -10.52
C THR A 54 -19.39 18.17 -11.91
N LYS A 55 -19.67 19.08 -12.83
CA LYS A 55 -19.85 18.71 -14.25
C LYS A 55 -18.64 18.01 -14.86
N GLY A 56 -17.44 18.25 -14.33
CA GLY A 56 -16.19 17.66 -14.80
C GLY A 56 -15.85 16.34 -14.13
N GLY A 57 -16.68 15.87 -13.21
CA GLY A 57 -16.48 14.66 -12.43
C GLY A 57 -16.24 14.94 -10.96
N ARG A 58 -15.86 13.88 -10.23
CA ARG A 58 -15.49 13.94 -8.83
C ARG A 58 -14.26 14.83 -8.63
N ILE A 59 -14.30 15.63 -7.58
CA ILE A 59 -13.13 16.35 -7.06
C ILE A 59 -12.92 16.02 -5.59
N GLU A 60 -11.68 16.14 -5.15
CA GLU A 60 -11.28 16.06 -3.76
C GLU A 60 -10.45 17.30 -3.43
N SER A 61 -10.87 18.04 -2.41
CA SER A 61 -10.27 19.31 -2.03
C SER A 61 -10.02 19.40 -0.54
N TYR A 62 -9.10 20.27 -0.20
CA TYR A 62 -8.55 20.49 1.11
C TYR A 62 -8.49 21.98 1.37
N LEU A 63 -9.19 22.44 2.40
CA LEU A 63 -9.28 23.84 2.79
C LEU A 63 -8.79 24.00 4.22
N LEU A 64 -7.88 24.93 4.44
CA LEU A 64 -7.57 25.47 5.75
C LEU A 64 -8.19 26.85 5.87
N GLU A 65 -9.04 27.02 6.84
CA GLU A 65 -9.65 28.29 7.21
C GLU A 65 -8.96 28.82 8.46
N MET A 66 -8.20 29.91 8.32
CA MET A 66 -7.49 30.59 9.40
C MET A 66 -8.24 31.87 9.74
N GLU A 67 -8.92 31.90 10.86
CA GLU A 67 -9.60 33.10 11.38
C GLU A 67 -8.61 34.17 11.80
N LYS A 68 -9.03 35.38 11.81
CA LYS A 68 -8.22 36.47 12.36
C LYS A 68 -7.99 36.30 13.86
N GLY A 69 -6.74 36.13 14.23
CA GLY A 69 -6.32 35.89 15.62
C GLY A 69 -6.37 34.44 16.02
N ALA A 70 -6.34 33.53 15.04
CA ALA A 70 -6.07 32.12 15.28
C ALA A 70 -4.75 31.90 16.04
N ASP A 71 -4.67 30.81 16.79
CA ASP A 71 -3.46 30.43 17.54
C ASP A 71 -2.32 29.93 16.63
N VAL A 72 -2.17 30.54 15.46
CA VAL A 72 -1.10 30.27 14.49
C VAL A 72 -0.61 31.56 13.84
N SER A 73 0.67 31.58 13.55
CA SER A 73 1.32 32.68 12.81
C SER A 73 1.79 32.16 11.44
N PRO A 74 1.48 32.94 10.35
CA PRO A 74 1.95 32.59 9.03
C PRO A 74 3.43 32.95 8.83
N LEU A 75 4.16 32.08 8.14
CA LEU A 75 5.56 32.21 7.78
C LEU A 75 5.76 31.82 6.34
N LEU A 76 6.29 32.72 5.51
CA LEU A 76 6.69 32.43 4.13
C LEU A 76 8.21 32.15 4.11
N MET A 77 8.62 31.06 3.47
CA MET A 77 10.04 30.75 3.40
C MET A 77 10.41 30.05 2.09
N SER A 78 11.67 30.22 1.69
CA SER A 78 12.29 29.39 0.68
C SER A 78 12.37 27.96 1.18
N ALA A 79 12.24 27.00 0.29
CA ALA A 79 12.01 25.60 0.60
C ALA A 79 12.97 24.96 1.61
N ASP A 80 14.26 25.33 1.56
CA ASP A 80 15.33 24.83 2.45
C ASP A 80 16.24 25.95 2.98
N GLY A 81 15.72 27.17 3.01
CA GLY A 81 16.44 28.37 3.43
C GLY A 81 17.31 29.00 2.35
N THR A 82 17.33 28.46 1.12
CA THR A 82 18.05 29.02 -0.02
C THR A 82 17.12 29.24 -1.24
N ILE A 83 17.50 30.15 -2.12
CA ILE A 83 16.73 30.49 -3.31
C ILE A 83 16.88 29.42 -4.41
N TYR A 84 18.04 28.76 -4.48
CA TYR A 84 18.32 27.77 -5.52
C TYR A 84 18.08 26.35 -5.04
N GLY A 85 17.34 25.54 -5.80
CA GLY A 85 17.26 24.09 -5.62
C GLY A 85 15.87 23.58 -5.28
N GLY A 86 15.10 24.28 -4.48
CA GLY A 86 13.78 23.88 -4.01
C GLY A 86 13.78 22.60 -3.16
N ALA A 87 12.76 22.36 -2.39
CA ALA A 87 12.57 21.17 -1.58
C ALA A 87 11.14 20.65 -1.68
N THR A 88 10.88 19.41 -1.24
CA THR A 88 9.51 18.90 -1.07
C THR A 88 8.88 19.55 0.16
N ILE A 89 7.55 19.63 0.19
CA ILE A 89 6.84 20.21 1.34
C ILE A 89 7.22 19.53 2.66
N SER A 90 7.37 18.21 2.67
CA SER A 90 7.83 17.48 3.88
C SER A 90 9.26 17.86 4.30
N SER A 91 10.14 18.14 3.35
CA SER A 91 11.50 18.61 3.62
C SER A 91 11.51 20.04 4.15
N ALA A 92 10.65 20.92 3.59
CA ALA A 92 10.51 22.31 4.05
C ALA A 92 9.94 22.37 5.47
N VAL A 93 8.91 21.58 5.77
CA VAL A 93 8.36 21.45 7.15
C VAL A 93 9.44 20.96 8.12
N LYS A 94 10.22 19.94 7.71
CA LYS A 94 11.32 19.44 8.53
C LYS A 94 12.38 20.52 8.77
N TYR A 95 12.82 21.23 7.72
CA TYR A 95 13.78 22.32 7.83
C TYR A 95 13.29 23.42 8.78
N ALA A 96 12.03 23.87 8.65
CA ALA A 96 11.46 24.87 9.54
C ALA A 96 11.44 24.41 11.02
N ARG A 97 11.16 23.14 11.27
CA ARG A 97 11.22 22.55 12.61
C ARG A 97 12.65 22.52 13.17
N GLU A 98 13.64 22.23 12.33
CA GLU A 98 15.05 22.30 12.71
C GLU A 98 15.49 23.73 13.06
N GLN A 99 14.81 24.75 12.51
CA GLN A 99 14.98 26.17 12.89
C GLN A 99 14.18 26.57 14.15
N GLY A 100 13.46 25.62 14.77
CA GLY A 100 12.72 25.85 16.00
C GLY A 100 11.25 26.25 15.82
N HIS A 101 10.71 26.17 14.59
CA HIS A 101 9.30 26.47 14.34
C HIS A 101 8.42 25.25 14.54
N HIS A 102 7.39 25.36 15.37
CA HIS A 102 6.40 24.30 15.54
C HIS A 102 5.33 24.36 14.43
N VAL A 103 5.64 23.76 13.27
CA VAL A 103 4.81 23.84 12.06
C VAL A 103 3.61 22.90 12.17
N LEU A 104 2.39 23.46 12.06
CA LEU A 104 1.14 22.74 12.01
C LEU A 104 0.65 22.48 10.58
N ALA A 105 0.85 23.44 9.67
CA ALA A 105 0.44 23.29 8.28
C ALA A 105 1.42 23.94 7.32
N ALA A 106 1.42 23.50 6.07
CA ALA A 106 2.18 24.11 4.99
C ALA A 106 1.45 23.93 3.65
N ILE A 107 1.59 24.94 2.76
CA ILE A 107 1.09 24.89 1.38
C ILE A 107 2.12 25.52 0.45
N ASN A 108 2.26 25.00 -0.79
CA ASN A 108 3.16 25.59 -1.77
C ASN A 108 2.63 26.94 -2.31
N THR A 109 3.55 27.85 -2.66
CA THR A 109 3.19 29.22 -3.08
C THR A 109 3.62 29.56 -4.48
N ASP A 110 4.86 30.05 -4.66
CA ASP A 110 5.35 30.67 -5.90
C ASP A 110 5.56 29.69 -7.04
N PHE A 111 5.44 30.21 -8.24
CA PHE A 111 5.94 29.53 -9.45
C PHE A 111 7.47 29.56 -9.46
N PHE A 112 8.07 28.62 -10.17
CA PHE A 112 9.53 28.49 -10.17
C PHE A 112 10.07 27.90 -11.48
N SER A 113 11.35 28.12 -11.72
CA SER A 113 12.06 27.46 -12.80
C SER A 113 12.23 25.96 -12.50
N SER A 114 11.64 25.12 -13.32
CA SER A 114 11.69 23.65 -13.15
C SER A 114 13.11 23.07 -13.20
N SER A 115 14.05 23.77 -13.85
CA SER A 115 15.45 23.34 -13.99
C SER A 115 16.35 23.72 -12.83
N SER A 116 16.01 24.80 -12.11
CA SER A 116 16.85 25.35 -11.03
C SER A 116 16.17 25.39 -9.67
N GLY A 117 14.85 25.27 -9.60
CA GLY A 117 14.09 25.50 -8.37
C GLY A 117 14.00 26.98 -7.95
N VAL A 118 14.58 27.92 -8.71
CA VAL A 118 14.58 29.34 -8.37
C VAL A 118 13.17 29.91 -8.52
N PRO A 119 12.61 30.61 -7.51
CA PRO A 119 11.29 31.24 -7.57
C PRO A 119 11.25 32.33 -8.65
N MET A 120 10.09 32.52 -9.27
CA MET A 120 9.89 33.55 -10.28
C MET A 120 9.58 34.89 -9.62
N GLY A 121 8.83 34.90 -8.54
CA GLY A 121 8.44 36.07 -7.83
C GLY A 121 9.49 36.61 -6.84
N ILE A 122 9.06 37.61 -6.08
CA ILE A 122 9.84 38.20 -5.00
C ILE A 122 9.91 37.24 -3.79
N VAL A 123 11.02 37.31 -3.06
CA VAL A 123 11.15 36.65 -1.75
C VAL A 123 11.61 37.65 -0.70
N ILE A 124 10.78 37.89 0.32
CA ILE A 124 11.14 38.57 1.56
C ILE A 124 10.90 37.59 2.69
N GLN A 125 11.88 37.38 3.52
CA GLN A 125 11.81 36.45 4.67
C GLN A 125 12.30 37.18 5.92
N ASP A 126 11.47 37.29 6.94
CA ASP A 126 11.75 38.03 8.19
C ASP A 126 12.27 39.46 7.94
N GLY A 127 11.66 40.14 6.95
CA GLY A 127 12.03 41.48 6.52
C GLY A 127 13.24 41.55 5.62
N GLU A 128 13.99 40.46 5.44
CA GLU A 128 15.15 40.38 4.56
C GLU A 128 14.74 40.18 3.10
N TYR A 129 15.24 41.04 2.21
CA TYR A 129 15.00 40.92 0.79
C TYR A 129 15.96 39.93 0.15
N GLN A 130 15.49 38.72 -0.16
CA GLN A 130 16.30 37.59 -0.59
C GLN A 130 16.29 37.35 -2.09
N SER A 131 15.24 37.72 -2.83
CA SER A 131 15.19 37.54 -4.28
C SER A 131 14.25 38.53 -4.94
N GLY A 132 14.65 39.08 -6.08
CA GLY A 132 13.85 40.00 -6.87
C GLY A 132 12.75 39.30 -7.69
N PRO A 133 11.67 40.01 -8.07
CA PRO A 133 10.63 39.51 -8.93
C PRO A 133 11.09 39.50 -10.40
N GLU A 134 10.54 38.58 -11.21
CA GLU A 134 10.70 38.59 -12.68
C GLU A 134 9.48 39.13 -13.42
N LYS A 135 8.44 39.59 -12.75
CA LYS A 135 7.18 40.25 -13.20
C LYS A 135 5.92 39.68 -12.54
N GLU A 136 6.05 38.76 -11.61
CA GLU A 136 4.92 38.14 -10.92
C GLU A 136 4.41 39.07 -9.82
N ALA A 137 3.10 39.03 -9.59
CA ALA A 137 2.48 39.62 -8.40
C ALA A 137 2.93 38.91 -7.13
N ALA A 138 2.67 39.52 -5.98
CA ALA A 138 3.07 38.93 -4.70
C ALA A 138 1.94 38.94 -3.66
N ILE A 139 1.97 37.94 -2.81
CA ILE A 139 1.32 37.97 -1.50
C ILE A 139 2.31 38.51 -0.49
N LEU A 140 1.81 39.43 0.34
CA LEU A 140 2.58 40.08 1.40
C LEU A 140 1.96 39.76 2.76
N ILE A 141 2.77 39.56 3.77
CA ILE A 141 2.32 39.41 5.16
C ILE A 141 3.10 40.40 5.98
N ASN A 142 2.37 41.30 6.66
CA ASN A 142 2.98 42.31 7.53
C ASN A 142 3.22 41.76 8.96
N ARG A 143 3.80 42.57 9.83
CA ARG A 143 4.09 42.21 11.23
C ARG A 143 2.84 41.90 12.07
N ASP A 144 1.65 42.36 11.64
CA ASP A 144 0.39 42.08 12.32
C ASP A 144 -0.30 40.79 11.77
N GLY A 145 0.39 40.01 10.93
CA GLY A 145 -0.14 38.78 10.28
C GLY A 145 -1.17 39.07 9.20
N LYS A 146 -1.33 40.33 8.75
CA LYS A 146 -2.28 40.72 7.72
C LYS A 146 -1.73 40.37 6.34
N PHE A 147 -2.55 39.71 5.56
CA PHE A 147 -2.28 39.39 4.15
C PHE A 147 -2.72 40.53 3.24
N GLU A 148 -1.86 40.86 2.28
CA GLU A 148 -2.10 41.91 1.28
C GLU A 148 -1.61 41.40 -0.08
N TYR A 149 -2.22 41.87 -1.17
CA TYR A 149 -1.83 41.60 -2.54
C TYR A 149 -1.07 42.79 -3.11
N CYS A 150 0.01 42.55 -3.80
CA CYS A 150 0.80 43.54 -4.54
C CYS A 150 0.92 43.10 -5.99
N ALA A 151 0.31 43.85 -6.91
CA ALA A 151 0.29 43.52 -8.33
C ALA A 151 1.65 43.64 -9.02
N GLU A 152 2.43 44.66 -8.60
CA GLU A 152 3.72 44.99 -9.18
C GLU A 152 4.72 45.25 -8.04
N PRO A 153 5.35 44.17 -7.50
CA PRO A 153 6.31 44.28 -6.40
C PRO A 153 7.65 44.81 -6.91
N GLU A 154 7.78 46.13 -7.08
CA GLU A 154 9.01 46.76 -7.56
C GLU A 154 9.92 47.20 -6.43
N ILE A 155 11.14 46.72 -6.40
CA ILE A 155 12.25 47.17 -5.60
C ILE A 155 13.38 47.56 -6.53
N THR A 156 13.74 48.83 -6.56
CA THR A 156 14.90 49.31 -7.30
C THR A 156 16.16 49.07 -6.47
N MET A 157 17.14 48.40 -7.05
CA MET A 157 18.43 48.12 -6.42
C MET A 157 19.52 48.88 -7.18
N THR A 158 20.33 49.65 -6.49
CA THR A 158 21.40 50.47 -7.08
C THR A 158 22.73 50.23 -6.36
N LEU A 159 23.78 50.03 -7.13
CA LEU A 159 25.16 49.98 -6.66
C LEU A 159 25.83 51.30 -7.05
N THR A 160 26.16 52.17 -6.08
CA THR A 160 26.86 53.44 -6.35
C THR A 160 28.32 53.29 -6.01
N ASN A 161 29.21 53.45 -6.99
CA ASN A 161 30.66 53.45 -6.75
C ASN A 161 31.10 54.79 -6.25
N GLU A 162 31.50 54.91 -4.97
CA GLU A 162 31.88 56.17 -4.34
C GLU A 162 33.12 56.85 -5.00
N ARG A 163 34.00 56.10 -5.67
CA ARG A 163 35.16 56.64 -6.34
C ARG A 163 34.79 57.32 -7.66
N THR A 164 33.82 56.76 -8.43
CA THR A 164 33.48 57.24 -9.77
C THR A 164 32.15 57.98 -9.83
N ASP A 165 31.35 57.94 -8.78
CA ASP A 165 29.98 58.44 -8.70
C ASP A 165 29.07 57.79 -9.77
N GLU A 166 29.41 56.55 -10.18
CA GLU A 166 28.64 55.76 -11.19
C GLU A 166 27.60 54.92 -10.49
N GLU A 167 26.38 55.00 -10.95
CA GLU A 167 25.23 54.20 -10.49
C GLU A 167 25.02 52.98 -11.42
N ILE A 168 24.96 51.79 -10.86
CA ILE A 168 24.80 50.54 -11.59
C ILE A 168 23.55 49.82 -11.04
N THR A 169 22.57 49.53 -11.88
CA THR A 169 21.35 48.78 -11.50
C THR A 169 21.46 47.37 -12.01
N PRO A 170 21.62 46.35 -11.14
CA PRO A 170 21.50 44.95 -11.51
C PRO A 170 20.12 44.65 -12.10
N HIS A 171 20.07 43.84 -13.15
CA HIS A 171 18.78 43.44 -13.77
C HIS A 171 18.05 42.39 -12.91
N HIS A 172 18.82 41.56 -12.21
CA HIS A 172 18.30 40.45 -11.42
C HIS A 172 19.00 40.34 -10.08
N PHE A 173 18.25 40.08 -9.02
CA PHE A 173 18.80 39.78 -7.69
C PHE A 173 18.42 38.35 -7.27
N ASN A 174 19.45 37.55 -6.97
CA ASN A 174 19.34 36.14 -6.61
C ASN A 174 18.52 35.31 -7.60
N LYS A 175 18.76 35.53 -8.90
CA LYS A 175 18.25 34.70 -9.99
C LYS A 175 19.39 33.99 -10.71
N LEU A 176 19.09 32.86 -11.35
CA LEU A 176 20.08 32.09 -12.08
C LEU A 176 20.58 32.86 -13.32
N ARG A 177 21.90 33.09 -13.43
CA ARG A 177 22.49 33.71 -14.64
C ARG A 177 22.35 32.74 -15.81
N ASN A 178 21.34 32.95 -16.66
CA ASN A 178 21.03 32.12 -17.84
C ASN A 178 20.80 32.96 -19.12
N ALA A 179 20.71 34.29 -19.03
CA ALA A 179 20.44 35.17 -20.13
C ALA A 179 21.68 36.01 -20.52
N ILE A 180 21.99 36.06 -21.82
CA ILE A 180 22.96 36.95 -22.37
C ILE A 180 22.39 38.37 -22.32
N GLY A 181 23.16 39.35 -21.78
CA GLY A 181 22.76 40.75 -21.68
C GLY A 181 22.18 41.12 -20.29
N GLY A 182 21.95 40.12 -19.41
CA GLY A 182 21.57 40.38 -18.03
C GLY A 182 22.76 40.56 -17.10
N MET A 183 22.60 41.44 -16.10
CA MET A 183 23.54 41.64 -15.01
C MET A 183 22.85 41.13 -13.70
N TYR A 184 23.53 40.32 -12.97
CA TYR A 184 23.00 39.61 -11.79
C TYR A 184 23.80 39.98 -10.55
N LEU A 185 23.10 40.35 -9.49
CA LEU A 185 23.67 40.42 -8.15
C LEU A 185 23.24 39.18 -7.37
N LEU A 186 24.20 38.50 -6.79
CA LEU A 186 24.01 37.27 -6.03
C LEU A 186 24.62 37.43 -4.63
N ASN A 187 23.98 36.87 -3.61
CA ASN A 187 24.55 36.74 -2.27
C ASN A 187 24.37 35.27 -1.79
N ASP A 188 24.69 34.96 -0.56
CA ASP A 188 24.65 33.63 0.04
C ASP A 188 23.22 33.09 0.23
N ASP A 189 22.17 33.95 0.23
CA ASP A 189 20.78 33.50 0.16
C ASP A 189 20.47 32.73 -1.12
N PHE A 190 21.16 33.07 -2.22
CA PHE A 190 20.96 32.39 -3.49
C PHE A 190 21.31 30.90 -3.39
N SER A 191 22.49 30.60 -2.86
CA SER A 191 22.99 29.23 -2.71
C SER A 191 24.20 29.18 -1.78
N THR A 192 24.22 28.28 -0.83
CA THR A 192 25.35 28.03 0.08
C THR A 192 26.56 27.37 -0.61
N VAL A 193 26.49 27.08 -1.91
CA VAL A 193 27.53 26.33 -2.62
C VAL A 193 28.21 27.17 -3.70
N SER A 194 27.44 27.76 -4.60
CA SER A 194 28.02 28.50 -5.73
C SER A 194 26.97 29.33 -6.48
N THR A 195 27.46 30.21 -7.38
CA THR A 195 26.62 31.00 -8.30
C THR A 195 25.80 30.18 -9.29
N ARG A 196 26.06 28.88 -9.38
CA ARG A 196 25.39 27.97 -10.36
C ARG A 196 25.40 28.45 -11.81
N SER A 197 26.19 29.50 -12.11
CA SER A 197 26.31 30.10 -13.43
C SER A 197 26.87 29.11 -14.45
N SER A 198 26.43 29.17 -15.68
CA SER A 198 26.99 28.43 -16.81
C SER A 198 27.62 29.39 -17.80
N GLY A 199 28.71 28.96 -18.42
CA GLY A 199 29.44 29.77 -19.43
C GLY A 199 30.37 30.85 -18.83
N SER A 200 31.21 31.41 -19.67
CA SER A 200 32.18 32.45 -19.29
C SER A 200 31.50 33.76 -18.89
N GLY A 201 32.07 34.42 -17.94
CA GLY A 201 31.57 35.70 -17.44
C GLY A 201 32.56 36.38 -16.54
N TRP A 202 32.29 37.63 -16.26
CA TRP A 202 33.03 38.39 -15.28
C TRP A 202 32.36 38.42 -13.94
N TYR A 203 33.16 38.60 -12.90
CA TYR A 203 32.73 38.57 -11.48
C TYR A 203 33.39 39.72 -10.76
N VAL A 204 32.62 40.51 -9.97
CA VAL A 204 33.04 41.49 -9.01
C VAL A 204 32.52 41.04 -7.62
N LEU A 205 33.45 40.64 -6.78
CA LEU A 205 33.13 40.17 -5.40
C LEU A 205 33.25 41.33 -4.44
N MET A 206 32.21 41.49 -3.62
CA MET A 206 32.11 42.55 -2.65
C MET A 206 31.76 41.97 -1.29
N LYS A 207 32.17 42.66 -0.23
CA LYS A 207 31.77 42.32 1.15
C LYS A 207 31.30 43.58 1.90
N PRO A 208 30.34 43.45 2.82
CA PRO A 208 29.96 44.52 3.71
C PRO A 208 31.21 45.00 4.48
N VAL A 209 31.26 46.31 4.70
CA VAL A 209 32.26 46.92 5.59
C VAL A 209 31.96 46.54 7.04
N GLU A 210 33.00 46.65 7.93
CA GLU A 210 32.89 46.20 9.33
C GLU A 210 31.65 46.74 10.08
N LYS A 211 31.25 47.97 9.80
CA LYS A 211 30.02 48.57 10.40
C LYS A 211 28.69 47.93 9.96
N ASP A 212 28.67 47.33 8.75
CA ASP A 212 27.44 46.76 8.13
C ASP A 212 27.54 45.23 8.04
N ALA A 213 28.52 44.63 8.69
CA ALA A 213 28.84 43.20 8.59
C ALA A 213 27.67 42.26 9.02
N ASP A 214 26.87 42.72 9.97
CA ASP A 214 25.73 41.95 10.50
C ASP A 214 24.38 42.50 10.02
N GLU A 215 24.35 43.52 9.12
CA GLU A 215 23.12 44.08 8.62
C GLU A 215 22.55 43.25 7.47
N LYS A 216 21.25 43.01 7.53
CA LYS A 216 20.51 42.29 6.49
C LYS A 216 20.09 43.25 5.38
N LEU A 217 20.10 42.78 4.14
CA LEU A 217 19.52 43.51 3.02
C LEU A 217 18.00 43.55 3.16
N THR A 218 17.43 44.72 3.44
CA THR A 218 16.00 44.93 3.60
C THR A 218 15.45 45.85 2.52
N VAL A 219 14.14 46.12 2.55
CA VAL A 219 13.51 47.10 1.66
C VAL A 219 13.77 48.51 2.21
N ASP A 220 14.11 49.47 1.35
CA ASP A 220 14.54 50.80 1.72
C ASP A 220 15.73 50.86 2.68
N CYS A 221 16.83 50.14 2.34
CA CYS A 221 18.09 50.20 3.12
C CYS A 221 19.27 50.58 2.27
N GLU A 222 20.38 50.91 2.94
CA GLU A 222 21.68 51.16 2.34
C GLU A 222 22.73 50.35 3.10
N LEU A 223 23.56 49.61 2.33
CA LEU A 223 24.69 48.85 2.84
C LEU A 223 25.95 49.32 2.15
N GLU A 224 27.04 49.54 2.89
CA GLU A 224 28.36 49.88 2.35
C GLU A 224 29.17 48.62 2.13
N LEU A 225 29.56 48.34 0.91
CA LEU A 225 30.34 47.19 0.48
C LEU A 225 31.73 47.63 0.03
N GLU A 226 32.73 46.73 0.07
CA GLU A 226 34.05 46.90 -0.49
C GLU A 226 34.31 45.85 -1.55
N VAL A 227 34.82 46.26 -2.73
CA VAL A 227 35.26 45.32 -3.75
C VAL A 227 36.53 44.62 -3.34
N ILE A 228 36.47 43.32 -3.17
CA ILE A 228 37.56 42.50 -2.65
C ILE A 228 38.30 41.71 -3.71
N GLU A 229 37.63 41.35 -4.80
CA GLU A 229 38.20 40.54 -5.88
C GLU A 229 37.47 40.80 -7.19
N MET A 230 38.18 40.72 -8.31
CA MET A 230 37.63 40.86 -9.68
C MET A 230 38.35 39.90 -10.63
N PHE A 231 37.60 39.12 -11.39
CA PHE A 231 38.18 38.20 -12.38
C PHE A 231 37.14 37.78 -13.43
N ARG A 232 37.65 37.11 -14.48
CA ARG A 232 36.82 36.42 -15.45
C ARG A 232 37.02 34.93 -15.32
N TYR A 233 35.94 34.18 -15.41
CA TYR A 233 35.96 32.74 -15.26
C TYR A 233 34.86 32.08 -16.06
N ASP A 234 35.06 30.83 -16.49
CA ASP A 234 34.16 30.09 -17.36
C ASP A 234 33.27 29.07 -16.65
N GLN A 235 33.30 29.08 -15.33
CA GLN A 235 32.52 28.18 -14.46
C GLN A 235 31.84 28.95 -13.31
N ALA A 236 30.93 28.26 -12.63
CA ALA A 236 30.36 28.75 -11.38
C ALA A 236 31.46 28.92 -10.32
N ILE A 237 31.35 29.97 -9.51
CA ILE A 237 32.24 30.25 -8.40
C ILE A 237 31.50 30.05 -7.07
N ALA A 238 32.25 29.80 -5.99
CA ALA A 238 31.66 29.68 -4.64
C ALA A 238 31.11 31.03 -4.21
N ILE A 239 30.00 31.02 -3.47
CA ILE A 239 29.50 32.16 -2.71
C ILE A 239 29.82 31.85 -1.27
N ARG A 240 30.49 32.74 -0.56
CA ARG A 240 30.81 32.62 0.85
C ARG A 240 29.83 33.47 1.65
N GLU A 241 29.67 33.14 2.91
CA GLU A 241 28.82 33.88 3.84
C GLU A 241 29.14 35.40 3.81
N GLY A 242 28.09 36.21 3.63
CA GLY A 242 28.16 37.66 3.56
C GLY A 242 28.78 38.22 2.25
N GLU A 243 29.08 37.40 1.24
CA GLU A 243 29.58 37.91 -0.07
C GLU A 243 28.43 38.34 -0.99
N TYR A 244 28.64 39.46 -1.66
CA TYR A 244 27.86 39.95 -2.78
C TYR A 244 28.65 39.82 -4.06
N ILE A 245 28.06 39.21 -5.09
CA ILE A 245 28.73 38.91 -6.36
C ILE A 245 27.96 39.54 -7.52
N LEU A 246 28.50 40.59 -8.12
CA LEU A 246 27.97 41.12 -9.34
C LEU A 246 28.60 40.40 -10.53
N THR A 247 27.74 39.91 -11.48
CA THR A 247 28.21 39.11 -12.60
C THR A 247 27.33 39.26 -13.82
N ALA A 248 27.98 39.15 -14.99
CA ALA A 248 27.31 39.05 -16.31
C ALA A 248 28.09 38.07 -17.21
N ASP A 249 27.42 37.62 -18.28
CA ASP A 249 28.04 36.82 -19.33
C ASP A 249 29.02 37.69 -20.16
N ASP A 250 30.16 37.13 -20.61
CA ASP A 250 31.16 37.84 -21.42
C ASP A 250 30.60 38.35 -22.77
N LYS A 251 29.49 37.81 -23.22
CA LYS A 251 28.79 38.24 -24.45
C LYS A 251 27.75 39.33 -24.20
N SER A 252 27.61 39.80 -22.97
CA SER A 252 26.56 40.73 -22.56
C SER A 252 26.77 42.19 -23.03
N ASN A 253 27.92 42.56 -23.54
CA ASN A 253 28.34 43.95 -23.85
C ASN A 253 28.37 44.86 -22.57
N LEU A 254 28.54 44.26 -21.38
CA LEU A 254 28.61 44.96 -20.08
C LEU A 254 30.07 45.09 -19.60
N ASP A 255 31.04 45.01 -20.47
CA ASP A 255 32.46 45.14 -20.13
C ASP A 255 32.80 46.50 -19.53
N ALA A 256 32.12 47.58 -19.94
CA ALA A 256 32.31 48.91 -19.36
C ALA A 256 31.97 48.93 -17.87
N VAL A 257 30.89 48.19 -17.45
CA VAL A 257 30.55 48.05 -16.03
C VAL A 257 31.65 47.33 -15.29
N TYR A 258 32.15 46.21 -15.80
CA TYR A 258 33.24 45.47 -15.15
C TYR A 258 34.48 46.34 -14.96
N THR A 259 34.85 47.11 -15.96
CA THR A 259 36.05 47.93 -15.95
C THR A 259 35.93 49.26 -15.17
N SER A 260 34.74 49.64 -14.72
CA SER A 260 34.52 50.80 -13.87
C SER A 260 34.85 50.51 -12.38
N PHE A 261 34.97 49.21 -11.99
CA PHE A 261 35.35 48.81 -10.66
C PHE A 261 36.88 48.67 -10.51
N GLU A 262 37.39 48.91 -9.30
CA GLU A 262 38.73 48.59 -8.84
C GLU A 262 38.68 47.89 -7.51
N ILE A 263 39.62 46.99 -7.20
CA ILE A 263 39.73 46.34 -5.90
C ILE A 263 39.97 47.40 -4.83
N GLY A 264 39.19 47.41 -3.79
CA GLY A 264 39.20 48.41 -2.73
C GLY A 264 38.15 49.54 -2.95
N ASP A 265 37.41 49.54 -4.04
CA ASP A 265 36.30 50.52 -4.22
C ASP A 265 35.25 50.32 -3.14
N ARG A 266 34.73 51.44 -2.65
CA ARG A 266 33.51 51.47 -1.78
C ARG A 266 32.29 51.60 -2.64
N ILE A 267 31.35 50.73 -2.37
CA ILE A 267 30.10 50.60 -3.12
C ILE A 267 28.92 50.74 -2.14
N THR A 268 28.09 51.73 -2.33
CA THR A 268 26.81 51.83 -1.61
C THR A 268 25.76 51.03 -2.35
N LEU A 269 25.30 49.91 -1.77
CA LEU A 269 24.15 49.13 -2.24
C LEU A 269 22.91 49.72 -1.58
N SER A 270 22.01 50.28 -2.36
CA SER A 270 20.75 50.82 -1.90
C SER A 270 19.57 50.04 -2.51
N THR A 271 18.48 49.89 -1.75
CA THR A 271 17.19 49.38 -2.18
C THR A 271 16.12 50.45 -1.94
N GLU A 272 15.32 50.71 -2.95
CA GLU A 272 14.21 51.69 -2.87
C GLU A 272 12.89 51.02 -3.30
N CYS A 273 11.83 51.26 -2.56
CA CYS A 273 10.48 50.81 -2.89
C CYS A 273 9.44 51.94 -2.73
N LYS A 274 8.56 52.08 -3.73
CA LYS A 274 7.48 53.03 -3.71
C LYS A 274 6.20 52.47 -3.05
N ASP A 275 6.00 51.16 -3.05
CA ASP A 275 4.85 50.49 -2.47
C ASP A 275 4.93 50.48 -0.95
N ARG A 276 3.88 51.04 -0.29
CA ARG A 276 3.83 51.13 1.16
C ARG A 276 3.64 49.78 1.85
N SER A 277 2.89 48.86 1.21
CA SER A 277 2.61 47.56 1.77
C SER A 277 3.87 46.69 1.71
N LEU A 278 4.60 46.73 0.58
CA LEU A 278 5.85 46.01 0.39
C LEU A 278 6.93 46.48 1.38
N ARG A 279 7.04 47.79 1.65
CA ARG A 279 7.93 48.35 2.69
C ARG A 279 7.67 47.84 4.11
N LYS A 280 6.44 47.35 4.37
CA LYS A 280 6.01 46.82 5.68
C LYS A 280 5.95 45.32 5.73
N ALA A 281 6.17 44.67 4.61
CA ALA A 281 6.12 43.21 4.54
C ALA A 281 7.21 42.62 5.42
N LEU A 282 6.83 41.72 6.28
CA LEU A 282 7.74 40.84 7.00
C LEU A 282 8.05 39.61 6.11
N TRP A 283 7.05 39.17 5.35
CA TRP A 283 7.15 38.05 4.43
C TRP A 283 6.55 38.46 3.09
N ALA A 284 7.17 38.01 2.00
CA ALA A 284 6.63 38.12 0.65
C ALA A 284 6.99 36.89 -0.19
N SER A 285 6.06 36.45 -1.00
CA SER A 285 6.28 35.39 -1.99
C SER A 285 5.53 35.73 -3.27
N GLY A 286 6.09 35.37 -4.42
CA GLY A 286 5.35 35.46 -5.66
C GLY A 286 4.03 34.66 -5.65
N CYS A 287 3.11 35.08 -6.48
CA CYS A 287 1.84 34.41 -6.74
C CYS A 287 1.43 34.58 -8.19
N GLY A 288 0.38 33.90 -8.61
CA GLY A 288 -0.18 34.01 -9.95
C GLY A 288 -1.24 35.12 -10.04
N ASP A 289 -2.25 34.84 -10.87
CA ASP A 289 -3.28 35.82 -11.23
C ASP A 289 -4.16 36.16 -10.02
N LEU A 290 -4.53 37.44 -9.91
CA LEU A 290 -5.61 37.90 -9.04
C LEU A 290 -6.93 37.46 -9.67
N MET A 291 -7.59 36.50 -9.06
CA MET A 291 -8.84 35.91 -9.55
C MET A 291 -10.10 36.67 -9.04
N ILE A 292 -10.00 37.21 -7.85
CA ILE A 292 -11.06 37.96 -7.18
C ILE A 292 -10.47 39.27 -6.66
N ASP A 293 -11.13 40.40 -6.95
CA ASP A 293 -10.84 41.70 -6.36
C ASP A 293 -12.13 42.35 -5.88
N ASP A 294 -12.10 42.87 -4.67
CA ASP A 294 -13.22 43.51 -3.94
C ASP A 294 -14.55 42.72 -4.06
N ARG A 295 -14.50 41.37 -4.02
CA ARG A 295 -15.65 40.44 -4.08
C ARG A 295 -16.28 40.33 -5.48
N GLU A 296 -15.53 40.62 -6.51
CA GLU A 296 -15.91 40.41 -7.89
C GLU A 296 -14.81 39.58 -8.61
N LEU A 297 -15.22 38.74 -9.57
CA LEU A 297 -14.27 38.07 -10.43
C LEU A 297 -13.57 39.06 -11.32
N THR A 298 -12.25 38.96 -11.41
CA THR A 298 -11.46 39.70 -12.39
C THR A 298 -11.69 39.15 -13.79
N ASP A 299 -11.30 39.91 -14.83
CA ASP A 299 -11.44 39.46 -16.22
C ASP A 299 -10.45 38.28 -16.46
N SER A 300 -11.00 37.12 -16.78
CA SER A 300 -10.19 35.93 -17.06
C SER A 300 -9.32 36.04 -18.31
N SER A 301 -9.57 37.04 -19.18
CA SER A 301 -8.71 37.33 -20.33
C SER A 301 -7.36 37.92 -19.92
N ASP A 302 -7.24 38.46 -18.73
CA ASP A 302 -6.02 39.03 -18.16
C ASP A 302 -5.17 38.03 -17.38
N TRP A 303 -5.69 36.82 -17.20
CA TRP A 303 -5.00 35.78 -16.46
C TRP A 303 -3.86 35.17 -17.30
N SER A 304 -2.67 35.12 -16.73
CA SER A 304 -1.43 34.66 -17.40
C SER A 304 -1.16 33.18 -17.19
N PHE A 305 -1.65 32.61 -16.10
CA PHE A 305 -1.41 31.24 -15.70
C PHE A 305 -2.61 30.32 -15.96
N THR A 306 -3.51 30.74 -16.85
CA THR A 306 -4.68 29.91 -17.21
C THR A 306 -4.26 28.72 -18.06
N THR A 307 -4.76 27.55 -17.70
CA THR A 307 -4.94 26.44 -18.58
C THR A 307 -6.43 26.19 -18.70
N ASP A 308 -6.94 25.99 -19.90
CA ASP A 308 -8.37 25.69 -20.15
C ASP A 308 -8.79 24.33 -19.55
N GLY A 309 -7.82 23.54 -19.12
CA GLY A 309 -8.04 22.21 -18.58
C GLY A 309 -8.22 22.17 -17.06
N ARG A 310 -8.90 21.15 -16.60
CA ARG A 310 -8.97 20.80 -15.18
C ARG A 310 -7.60 20.29 -14.70
N GLN A 311 -7.12 20.87 -13.63
CA GLN A 311 -5.80 20.62 -13.06
C GLN A 311 -5.90 20.55 -11.54
N PRO A 312 -4.90 19.96 -10.85
CA PRO A 312 -4.68 20.28 -9.46
C PRO A 312 -4.44 21.78 -9.32
N ARG A 313 -5.02 22.39 -8.30
CA ARG A 313 -4.90 23.83 -8.07
C ARG A 313 -4.54 24.13 -6.63
N THR A 314 -3.79 25.21 -6.45
CA THR A 314 -3.48 25.79 -5.14
C THR A 314 -3.92 27.27 -5.18
N ALA A 315 -4.52 27.77 -4.12
CA ALA A 315 -4.96 29.13 -4.03
C ALA A 315 -4.93 29.68 -2.61
N LEU A 316 -4.84 31.00 -2.52
CA LEU A 316 -5.03 31.76 -1.30
C LEU A 316 -6.16 32.76 -1.51
N GLY A 317 -7.11 32.79 -0.57
CA GLY A 317 -8.20 33.77 -0.54
C GLY A 317 -8.26 34.46 0.82
N VAL A 318 -8.74 35.73 0.83
CA VAL A 318 -8.91 36.47 2.07
C VAL A 318 -10.32 37.07 2.10
N ARG A 319 -11.05 36.79 3.17
CA ARG A 319 -12.36 37.33 3.43
C ARG A 319 -12.30 38.79 3.97
N LYS A 320 -13.43 39.48 3.99
CA LYS A 320 -13.51 40.88 4.47
C LYS A 320 -13.15 41.04 5.94
N ASP A 321 -13.43 40.04 6.77
CA ASP A 321 -13.13 40.04 8.21
C ASP A 321 -11.64 39.72 8.50
N GLY A 322 -10.88 39.33 7.50
CA GLY A 322 -9.48 38.98 7.59
C GLY A 322 -9.22 37.48 7.69
N THR A 323 -10.25 36.64 7.63
CA THR A 323 -10.08 35.18 7.53
C THR A 323 -9.34 34.82 6.25
N VAL A 324 -8.33 33.96 6.35
CA VAL A 324 -7.49 33.48 5.25
C VAL A 324 -7.91 32.06 4.91
N LEU A 325 -8.10 31.82 3.62
CA LEU A 325 -8.40 30.51 3.06
C LEU A 325 -7.18 30.00 2.28
N LEU A 326 -6.63 28.87 2.69
CA LEU A 326 -5.60 28.14 1.95
C LEU A 326 -6.24 26.91 1.33
N TYR A 327 -6.31 26.88 0.01
CA TYR A 327 -7.07 25.86 -0.72
C TYR A 327 -6.18 25.05 -1.66
N ALA A 328 -6.33 23.75 -1.59
CA ALA A 328 -5.73 22.80 -2.52
C ALA A 328 -6.81 21.87 -3.06
N VAL A 329 -6.81 21.59 -4.35
CA VAL A 329 -7.66 20.59 -4.97
C VAL A 329 -6.81 19.63 -5.79
N ASP A 330 -6.99 18.34 -5.58
CA ASP A 330 -6.37 17.31 -6.38
C ASP A 330 -6.91 17.28 -7.81
N GLY A 331 -6.15 16.70 -8.74
CA GLY A 331 -6.57 16.56 -10.13
C GLY A 331 -5.71 15.59 -10.91
N ARG A 332 -6.05 15.38 -12.19
CA ARG A 332 -5.36 14.46 -13.12
C ARG A 332 -5.30 13.01 -12.64
N ARG A 333 -6.24 12.60 -11.76
CA ARG A 333 -6.29 11.24 -11.20
C ARG A 333 -7.67 10.64 -11.41
N THR A 334 -7.75 9.73 -12.38
CA THR A 334 -8.99 8.97 -12.66
C THR A 334 -9.45 8.25 -11.40
N GLY A 335 -10.76 8.33 -11.12
CA GLY A 335 -11.37 7.70 -9.94
C GLY A 335 -11.16 8.45 -8.62
N HIS A 336 -10.24 9.43 -8.58
CA HIS A 336 -9.95 10.21 -7.37
C HIS A 336 -10.37 11.67 -7.52
N SER A 337 -9.76 12.43 -8.42
CA SER A 337 -10.09 13.84 -8.60
C SER A 337 -9.82 14.33 -10.03
N ALA A 338 -10.82 14.96 -10.64
CA ALA A 338 -10.69 15.57 -11.96
C ALA A 338 -9.93 16.89 -11.91
N GLY A 339 -9.88 17.55 -10.74
CA GLY A 339 -9.36 18.89 -10.58
C GLY A 339 -10.34 19.99 -11.00
N MET A 340 -9.87 21.22 -11.00
CA MET A 340 -10.64 22.41 -11.35
C MET A 340 -9.97 23.21 -12.47
N THR A 341 -10.78 23.89 -13.30
CA THR A 341 -10.28 25.03 -14.09
C THR A 341 -10.01 26.21 -13.17
N GLN A 342 -9.22 27.18 -13.60
CA GLN A 342 -8.96 28.37 -12.77
C GLN A 342 -10.23 29.20 -12.53
N LYS A 343 -11.13 29.20 -13.51
CA LYS A 343 -12.43 29.89 -13.37
C LYS A 343 -13.31 29.20 -12.31
N GLU A 344 -13.40 27.88 -12.30
CA GLU A 344 -14.15 27.14 -11.27
C GLU A 344 -13.56 27.37 -9.87
N LEU A 345 -12.24 27.45 -9.75
CA LEU A 345 -11.55 27.79 -8.51
C LEU A 345 -11.92 29.20 -8.05
N ALA A 346 -11.90 30.18 -8.97
CA ALA A 346 -12.28 31.57 -8.66
C ALA A 346 -13.74 31.68 -8.23
N GLU A 347 -14.67 31.02 -8.93
CA GLU A 347 -16.10 31.00 -8.58
C GLU A 347 -16.30 30.33 -7.20
N TYR A 348 -15.61 29.22 -6.91
CA TYR A 348 -15.67 28.57 -5.61
C TYR A 348 -15.20 29.49 -4.47
N LEU A 349 -14.05 30.16 -4.62
CA LEU A 349 -13.52 31.07 -3.59
C LEU A 349 -14.39 32.29 -3.41
N LEU A 350 -15.05 32.77 -4.48
CA LEU A 350 -16.04 33.84 -4.40
C LEU A 350 -17.28 33.43 -3.58
N ASP A 351 -17.77 32.20 -3.80
CA ASP A 351 -18.87 31.61 -3.03
C ASP A 351 -18.48 31.41 -1.56
N GLN A 352 -17.19 31.13 -1.27
CA GLN A 352 -16.64 31.11 0.10
C GLN A 352 -16.52 32.51 0.73
N GLY A 353 -16.88 33.58 0.03
CA GLY A 353 -16.93 34.94 0.54
C GLY A 353 -15.61 35.71 0.51
N CYS A 354 -14.63 35.25 -0.29
CA CYS A 354 -13.37 35.96 -0.44
C CYS A 354 -13.56 37.39 -0.93
N LYS A 355 -12.86 38.31 -0.30
CA LYS A 355 -12.75 39.70 -0.76
C LYS A 355 -11.77 39.81 -1.92
N TRP A 356 -10.65 39.11 -1.81
CA TRP A 356 -9.67 38.91 -2.87
C TRP A 356 -9.09 37.48 -2.81
N ALA A 357 -8.66 36.97 -3.96
CA ALA A 357 -8.02 35.67 -4.04
C ALA A 357 -7.06 35.60 -5.22
N VAL A 358 -5.98 34.84 -5.03
CA VAL A 358 -4.96 34.58 -6.03
C VAL A 358 -4.78 33.08 -6.23
N ASN A 359 -4.40 32.67 -7.47
CA ASN A 359 -3.90 31.33 -7.64
C ASN A 359 -2.42 31.26 -7.29
N LEU A 360 -2.00 30.09 -6.82
CA LEU A 360 -0.62 29.73 -6.52
C LEU A 360 -0.17 28.66 -7.51
N ASP A 361 1.10 28.22 -7.42
CA ASP A 361 1.58 27.17 -8.31
C ASP A 361 0.81 25.87 -8.12
N GLY A 362 0.24 25.41 -9.22
CA GLY A 362 -0.65 24.25 -9.27
C GLY A 362 -0.02 23.01 -9.93
N GLY A 363 -0.89 22.16 -10.43
CA GLY A 363 -0.45 20.93 -11.12
C GLY A 363 0.26 19.97 -10.18
N GLY A 364 1.45 19.51 -10.58
CA GLY A 364 2.27 18.60 -9.76
C GLY A 364 2.84 19.23 -8.50
N SER A 365 2.84 20.58 -8.41
CA SER A 365 3.32 21.32 -7.24
C SER A 365 2.28 21.40 -6.12
N THR A 366 0.98 21.21 -6.43
CA THR A 366 -0.10 21.26 -5.44
C THR A 366 0.17 20.28 -4.30
N ALA A 367 0.47 20.84 -3.13
CA ALA A 367 0.75 20.06 -1.92
C ALA A 367 0.29 20.84 -0.68
N LEU A 368 -0.44 20.15 0.19
CA LEU A 368 -0.86 20.65 1.49
C LEU A 368 -0.45 19.64 2.55
N SER A 369 0.40 20.07 3.47
CA SER A 369 0.80 19.31 4.65
C SER A 369 0.08 19.85 5.88
N LEU A 370 -0.39 18.95 6.73
CA LEU A 370 -1.12 19.32 7.94
C LEU A 370 -0.80 18.34 9.07
N TRP A 371 -0.61 18.86 10.27
CA TRP A 371 -0.62 18.05 11.47
C TRP A 371 -2.05 17.95 12.02
N VAL A 372 -2.66 16.82 11.72
CA VAL A 372 -4.00 16.50 12.20
C VAL A 372 -3.89 16.02 13.65
N PRO A 373 -4.74 16.50 14.57
CA PRO A 373 -4.79 15.98 15.94
C PRO A 373 -4.92 14.46 15.97
N GLY A 374 -4.15 13.80 16.84
CA GLY A 374 -4.10 12.34 16.93
C GLY A 374 -3.06 11.69 16.03
N GLN A 375 -2.37 12.47 15.19
CA GLN A 375 -1.24 11.97 14.39
C GLN A 375 0.11 12.41 14.98
N SER A 376 1.16 11.64 14.71
CA SER A 376 2.51 11.87 15.26
C SER A 376 3.27 13.04 14.61
N GLY A 377 2.65 13.76 13.68
CA GLY A 377 3.27 14.90 13.00
C GLY A 377 2.52 15.34 11.74
N ALA A 378 3.04 16.40 11.13
CA ALA A 378 2.48 16.90 9.88
C ALA A 378 2.73 15.93 8.72
N ALA A 379 1.68 15.62 7.97
CA ALA A 379 1.71 14.76 6.80
C ALA A 379 1.02 15.44 5.61
N VAL A 380 1.37 15.03 4.38
CA VAL A 380 0.72 15.52 3.18
C VAL A 380 -0.68 14.92 3.09
N GLN A 381 -1.68 15.79 3.04
CA GLN A 381 -3.09 15.40 3.07
C GLN A 381 -3.64 15.09 1.67
N ASN A 382 -3.15 15.80 0.66
CA ASN A 382 -3.58 15.63 -0.72
C ASN A 382 -2.76 14.54 -1.46
N ARG A 383 -3.20 14.17 -2.65
CA ARG A 383 -2.49 13.20 -3.51
C ARG A 383 -1.83 13.89 -4.70
N PRO A 384 -0.54 14.24 -4.63
CA PRO A 384 0.16 14.91 -5.72
C PRO A 384 0.02 14.18 -7.06
N SER A 385 -0.29 14.92 -8.13
CA SER A 385 -0.58 14.34 -9.45
C SER A 385 0.62 13.67 -10.11
N ASP A 386 1.85 14.03 -9.71
CA ASP A 386 3.09 13.42 -10.19
C ASP A 386 3.38 12.04 -9.55
N GLY A 387 2.52 11.61 -8.61
CA GLY A 387 2.72 10.35 -7.86
C GLY A 387 3.64 10.47 -6.65
N SER A 388 4.39 11.57 -6.55
CA SER A 388 5.27 11.94 -5.44
C SER A 388 5.26 13.46 -5.25
N GLN A 389 5.74 13.92 -4.09
CA GLN A 389 5.87 15.34 -3.83
C GLN A 389 6.90 15.97 -4.78
N ARG A 390 6.52 17.06 -5.44
CA ARG A 390 7.43 17.89 -6.25
C ARG A 390 8.27 18.78 -5.34
N LYS A 391 9.51 19.06 -5.77
CA LYS A 391 10.31 20.11 -5.16
C LYS A 391 9.82 21.46 -5.64
N CYS A 392 9.34 22.31 -4.74
CA CYS A 392 8.89 23.67 -5.01
C CYS A 392 9.86 24.69 -4.39
N ALA A 393 9.77 25.95 -4.84
CA ALA A 393 10.69 27.00 -4.43
C ALA A 393 10.36 27.56 -3.04
N SER A 394 9.08 27.71 -2.73
CA SER A 394 8.62 28.38 -1.52
C SER A 394 7.32 27.79 -0.98
N TYR A 395 7.12 28.00 0.31
CA TYR A 395 5.95 27.52 1.05
C TYR A 395 5.44 28.59 2.02
N LEU A 396 4.14 28.64 2.18
CA LEU A 396 3.47 29.26 3.30
C LEU A 396 3.26 28.22 4.39
N LEU A 397 3.83 28.44 5.55
CA LEU A 397 3.69 27.61 6.73
C LEU A 397 2.80 28.31 7.77
N LEU A 398 2.05 27.54 8.52
CA LEU A 398 1.34 27.98 9.71
C LEU A 398 2.05 27.38 10.93
N VAL A 399 2.62 28.24 11.73
CA VAL A 399 3.40 27.88 12.93
C VAL A 399 2.51 28.09 14.16
N ALA A 400 2.48 27.13 15.07
CA ALA A 400 1.71 27.27 16.31
C ALA A 400 2.24 28.42 17.16
N ASP A 401 1.35 29.27 17.67
CA ASP A 401 1.70 30.31 18.63
C ASP A 401 1.87 29.75 20.06
N LYS A 402 1.35 28.55 20.29
CA LYS A 402 1.43 27.83 21.56
C LYS A 402 2.36 26.62 21.42
N GLU A 403 3.54 26.71 22.02
CA GLU A 403 4.50 25.59 22.05
C GLU A 403 3.95 24.38 22.79
N PRO A 404 4.31 23.14 22.36
CA PRO A 404 4.00 21.92 23.07
C PRO A 404 4.43 22.02 24.55
N ASN A 405 3.63 21.46 25.44
CA ASN A 405 3.89 21.56 26.87
C ASN A 405 3.87 20.22 27.61
N GLY A 406 3.63 19.11 26.87
CA GLY A 406 3.60 17.76 27.39
C GLY A 406 2.47 17.50 28.40
N ARG A 407 1.40 18.28 28.36
CA ARG A 407 0.20 18.09 29.22
C ARG A 407 -1.01 17.88 28.36
N PRO A 408 -1.85 16.88 28.65
CA PRO A 408 -3.09 16.66 27.95
C PRO A 408 -3.96 17.92 27.91
N ASP A 409 -4.47 18.30 26.75
CA ASP A 409 -5.31 19.46 26.51
C ASP A 409 -6.66 19.03 25.93
N ARG A 410 -6.67 18.05 25.02
CA ARG A 410 -7.88 17.50 24.41
C ARG A 410 -7.67 16.08 23.94
N LEU A 411 -8.79 15.41 23.60
CA LEU A 411 -8.80 14.10 22.97
C LEU A 411 -8.86 14.23 21.45
N ALA A 412 -8.24 13.29 20.75
CA ALA A 412 -8.32 13.16 19.31
C ALA A 412 -8.41 11.68 18.94
N MET A 413 -9.13 11.37 17.87
CA MET A 413 -9.13 10.05 17.25
C MET A 413 -7.99 9.98 16.22
N THR A 414 -7.28 8.89 16.13
CA THR A 414 -6.12 8.74 15.24
C THR A 414 -6.47 8.80 13.75
N GLU A 415 -7.74 8.55 13.41
CA GLU A 415 -8.33 8.75 12.09
C GLU A 415 -9.71 9.37 12.24
N ASP A 416 -10.05 10.38 11.44
CA ASP A 416 -11.32 11.09 11.44
C ASP A 416 -11.97 11.03 10.05
N GLY A 417 -13.30 11.25 9.99
CA GLY A 417 -14.05 11.24 8.74
C GLY A 417 -14.28 9.82 8.18
N LEU A 418 -14.43 8.83 9.03
CA LEU A 418 -14.76 7.46 8.63
C LEU A 418 -16.08 7.41 7.87
N VAL A 419 -16.13 6.60 6.82
CA VAL A 419 -17.34 6.30 6.07
C VAL A 419 -17.74 4.85 6.32
N VAL A 420 -19.02 4.60 6.62
CA VAL A 420 -19.56 3.27 6.96
C VAL A 420 -20.88 3.06 6.22
N LEU A 421 -21.04 1.91 5.59
CA LEU A 421 -22.32 1.54 4.97
C LEU A 421 -23.36 1.24 6.07
N SER A 422 -24.57 1.74 5.90
CA SER A 422 -25.70 1.46 6.81
C SER A 422 -25.89 -0.05 6.97
N GLY A 423 -26.05 -0.51 8.21
CA GLY A 423 -26.10 -1.93 8.57
C GLY A 423 -24.73 -2.59 8.76
N SER A 424 -23.62 -1.95 8.41
CA SER A 424 -22.27 -2.46 8.63
C SER A 424 -21.68 -1.95 9.96
N SER A 425 -20.62 -2.62 10.40
CA SER A 425 -19.87 -2.24 11.58
C SER A 425 -18.43 -1.84 11.23
N VAL A 426 -17.84 -0.96 12.04
CA VAL A 426 -16.43 -0.59 11.94
C VAL A 426 -15.84 -0.46 13.35
N THR A 427 -14.66 -1.03 13.54
CA THR A 427 -13.87 -0.75 14.73
C THR A 427 -13.42 0.71 14.68
N LEU A 428 -13.76 1.48 15.71
CA LEU A 428 -13.31 2.86 15.80
C LEU A 428 -11.80 2.93 16.00
N PRO A 429 -11.13 3.91 15.39
CA PRO A 429 -9.70 4.16 15.61
C PRO A 429 -9.41 4.53 17.07
N ASP A 430 -8.16 4.35 17.47
CA ASP A 430 -7.72 4.68 18.83
C ASP A 430 -7.92 6.15 19.15
N VAL A 431 -8.23 6.42 20.41
CA VAL A 431 -8.33 7.77 20.96
C VAL A 431 -7.07 8.05 21.75
N VAL A 432 -6.48 9.20 21.50
CA VAL A 432 -5.26 9.65 22.17
C VAL A 432 -5.48 11.02 22.81
N ALA A 433 -4.71 11.33 23.85
CA ALA A 433 -4.67 12.67 24.41
C ALA A 433 -3.51 13.46 23.79
N VAL A 434 -3.82 14.66 23.27
CA VAL A 434 -2.85 15.56 22.70
C VAL A 434 -2.70 16.82 23.55
N ASP A 435 -1.51 17.42 23.53
CA ASP A 435 -1.31 18.72 24.17
C ASP A 435 -1.73 19.87 23.23
N ARG A 436 -1.59 21.10 23.72
CA ARG A 436 -1.96 22.30 22.97
C ARG A 436 -1.17 22.53 21.67
N GLY A 437 -0.01 21.86 21.52
CA GLY A 437 0.82 21.84 20.31
C GLY A 437 0.57 20.64 19.43
N LEU A 438 -0.43 19.80 19.72
CA LEU A 438 -0.81 18.56 19.01
C LEU A 438 0.15 17.38 19.21
N GLU A 439 1.17 17.51 20.08
CA GLU A 439 1.99 16.34 20.44
C GLU A 439 1.13 15.33 21.22
N ILE A 440 1.23 14.05 20.83
CA ILE A 440 0.57 12.98 21.56
C ILE A 440 1.30 12.82 22.90
N VAL A 441 0.54 12.94 23.99
CA VAL A 441 1.08 12.84 25.36
C VAL A 441 0.62 11.59 26.09
N GLU A 442 -0.45 10.96 25.63
CA GLU A 442 -0.95 9.69 26.16
C GLU A 442 -1.67 8.90 25.07
N GLU A 443 -1.26 7.65 24.85
CA GLU A 443 -1.78 6.77 23.79
C GLU A 443 -2.69 5.67 24.34
N ASP A 444 -2.35 5.06 25.48
CA ASP A 444 -3.06 3.93 26.06
C ASP A 444 -4.11 4.41 27.09
N LEU A 445 -5.20 5.02 26.61
CA LEU A 445 -6.26 5.54 27.47
C LEU A 445 -7.22 4.43 27.90
N GLU A 446 -7.33 4.14 29.19
CA GLU A 446 -8.34 3.23 29.73
C GLU A 446 -9.68 3.97 29.97
N ASP A 447 -10.81 3.29 29.78
CA ASP A 447 -12.16 3.80 30.05
C ASP A 447 -12.60 5.06 29.24
N VAL A 448 -12.09 5.22 28.00
CA VAL A 448 -12.57 6.26 27.09
C VAL A 448 -14.05 6.03 26.76
N THR A 449 -14.86 7.07 26.94
CA THR A 449 -16.27 7.02 26.55
C THR A 449 -16.47 7.71 25.20
N ILE A 450 -17.04 7.00 24.23
CA ILE A 450 -17.39 7.52 22.91
C ILE A 450 -18.91 7.49 22.76
N THR A 451 -19.51 8.63 22.39
CA THR A 451 -20.96 8.73 22.23
C THR A 451 -21.33 9.39 20.89
N SER A 452 -22.36 8.87 20.24
CA SER A 452 -22.92 9.42 19.01
C SER A 452 -23.90 10.57 19.31
N LYS A 453 -23.71 11.73 18.70
CA LYS A 453 -24.55 12.91 18.92
C LYS A 453 -25.92 12.78 18.24
N LYS A 454 -25.95 12.34 16.99
CA LYS A 454 -27.19 12.19 16.22
C LYS A 454 -27.80 10.80 16.36
N LYS A 455 -27.06 9.85 16.92
CA LYS A 455 -27.49 8.45 17.09
C LYS A 455 -27.81 7.76 15.76
N LEU A 456 -26.96 7.99 14.76
CA LEU A 456 -27.05 7.32 13.46
C LEU A 456 -26.52 5.88 13.50
N GLY A 457 -26.06 5.45 14.67
CA GLY A 457 -25.60 4.09 14.97
C GLY A 457 -25.38 3.90 16.46
N SER A 458 -25.06 2.68 16.84
CA SER A 458 -24.73 2.27 18.20
C SER A 458 -23.24 2.02 18.35
N ILE A 459 -22.70 2.20 19.56
CA ILE A 459 -21.29 1.95 19.88
C ILE A 459 -21.24 0.95 21.01
N GLU A 460 -20.57 -0.18 20.81
CA GLU A 460 -20.37 -1.21 21.79
C GLU A 460 -18.92 -1.75 21.65
N ASP A 461 -18.17 -1.79 22.75
CA ASP A 461 -16.79 -2.28 22.82
C ASP A 461 -15.86 -1.69 21.75
N GLY A 462 -15.99 -0.39 21.46
CA GLY A 462 -15.16 0.29 20.45
C GLY A 462 -15.58 0.02 19.00
N VAL A 463 -16.68 -0.70 18.77
CA VAL A 463 -17.25 -0.96 17.45
C VAL A 463 -18.45 -0.04 17.23
N TYR A 464 -18.44 0.71 16.14
CA TYR A 464 -19.58 1.48 15.67
C TYR A 464 -20.38 0.66 14.67
N THR A 465 -21.67 0.42 14.97
CA THR A 465 -22.62 -0.22 14.05
C THR A 465 -23.55 0.83 13.49
N ALA A 466 -23.49 1.04 12.17
CA ALA A 466 -24.26 2.07 11.46
C ALA A 466 -25.72 1.64 11.27
N GLU A 467 -26.68 2.54 11.52
CA GLU A 467 -28.12 2.26 11.42
C GLU A 467 -28.83 3.15 10.41
N GLU A 468 -28.65 4.47 10.52
CA GLU A 468 -29.30 5.47 9.67
C GLU A 468 -28.25 6.33 8.94
N SER A 469 -28.49 6.65 7.66
CA SER A 469 -27.57 7.46 6.86
C SER A 469 -27.52 8.92 7.29
N GLY A 470 -26.34 9.53 7.14
CA GLY A 470 -26.07 10.91 7.47
C GLY A 470 -24.66 11.12 8.01
N THR A 471 -24.35 12.34 8.40
CA THR A 471 -23.09 12.66 9.09
C THR A 471 -23.35 12.82 10.58
N ASP A 472 -22.64 12.06 11.39
CA ASP A 472 -22.68 12.13 12.85
C ASP A 472 -21.40 12.71 13.42
N THR A 473 -21.50 13.25 14.64
CA THR A 473 -20.36 13.68 15.43
C THR A 473 -20.23 12.76 16.63
N LEU A 474 -19.12 12.10 16.74
CA LEU A 474 -18.75 11.32 17.90
C LEU A 474 -18.14 12.24 18.96
N HIS A 475 -18.63 12.19 20.18
CA HIS A 475 -18.04 12.87 21.33
C HIS A 475 -17.14 11.90 22.09
N LEU A 476 -15.91 12.30 22.26
CA LEU A 476 -14.88 11.60 23.02
C LEU A 476 -14.81 12.21 24.41
N SER A 477 -14.75 11.42 25.45
CA SER A 477 -14.54 11.91 26.83
C SER A 477 -13.68 10.94 27.64
N TRP A 478 -12.76 11.51 28.40
CA TRP A 478 -11.87 10.78 29.30
C TRP A 478 -11.40 11.75 30.39
N ASP A 479 -11.67 11.43 31.64
CA ASP A 479 -11.50 12.35 32.76
C ASP A 479 -12.16 13.72 32.48
N ASP A 480 -11.40 14.80 32.56
CA ASP A 480 -11.87 16.17 32.29
C ASP A 480 -11.61 16.61 30.83
N LEU A 481 -11.08 15.71 30.01
CA LEU A 481 -10.77 15.99 28.59
C LEU A 481 -11.92 15.58 27.69
N SER A 482 -12.03 16.28 26.57
CA SER A 482 -13.00 15.96 25.53
C SER A 482 -12.44 16.17 24.15
N GLY A 483 -13.09 15.55 23.16
CA GLY A 483 -12.79 15.69 21.75
C GLY A 483 -13.99 15.35 20.90
N THR A 484 -13.84 15.50 19.59
CA THR A 484 -14.86 15.12 18.62
C THR A 484 -14.22 14.43 17.42
N ALA A 485 -14.97 13.53 16.79
CA ALA A 485 -14.63 12.93 15.50
C ALA A 485 -15.90 12.87 14.64
N THR A 486 -15.71 12.80 13.32
CA THR A 486 -16.80 12.73 12.34
C THR A 486 -16.92 11.31 11.80
N ILE A 487 -18.16 10.82 11.68
CA ILE A 487 -18.45 9.59 10.97
C ILE A 487 -19.59 9.83 9.96
N HIS A 488 -19.43 9.29 8.77
CA HIS A 488 -20.42 9.37 7.70
C HIS A 488 -21.06 8.00 7.49
N VAL A 489 -22.37 7.89 7.69
CA VAL A 489 -23.14 6.69 7.37
C VAL A 489 -23.81 6.89 6.01
N VAL A 490 -23.59 5.94 5.10
CA VAL A 490 -24.12 6.00 3.73
C VAL A 490 -25.00 4.79 3.44
N ASP A 491 -26.05 4.96 2.62
CA ASP A 491 -26.98 3.88 2.27
C ASP A 491 -26.57 3.13 1.00
N GLU A 492 -25.64 3.69 0.24
CA GLU A 492 -25.22 3.12 -1.03
C GLU A 492 -23.70 3.18 -1.20
N LEU A 493 -23.18 2.30 -2.03
CA LEU A 493 -21.80 2.29 -2.48
C LEU A 493 -21.70 2.88 -3.89
N THR A 494 -20.55 3.42 -4.24
CA THR A 494 -20.22 3.84 -5.61
C THR A 494 -19.29 2.85 -6.30
N GLU A 495 -18.66 1.98 -5.54
CA GLU A 495 -17.80 0.92 -6.04
C GLU A 495 -17.88 -0.29 -5.10
N LEU A 496 -17.97 -1.48 -5.70
CA LEU A 496 -17.91 -2.77 -5.02
C LEU A 496 -16.81 -3.61 -5.64
N THR A 497 -15.90 -4.10 -4.84
CA THR A 497 -14.75 -4.89 -5.28
C THR A 497 -14.77 -6.25 -4.61
N VAL A 498 -14.53 -7.29 -5.42
CA VAL A 498 -14.40 -8.68 -4.96
C VAL A 498 -13.01 -9.17 -5.30
N THR A 499 -12.35 -9.74 -4.32
CA THR A 499 -11.02 -10.35 -4.49
C THR A 499 -11.00 -11.75 -3.91
N ARG A 500 -10.07 -12.59 -4.36
CA ARG A 500 -9.73 -13.78 -3.57
C ARG A 500 -9.08 -13.35 -2.25
N LYS A 501 -9.12 -14.20 -1.22
CA LYS A 501 -8.39 -13.95 0.05
C LYS A 501 -6.88 -13.72 -0.11
N ASN A 502 -6.29 -14.05 -1.27
CA ASN A 502 -4.91 -13.71 -1.61
C ASN A 502 -4.73 -12.30 -2.21
N GLY A 503 -5.82 -11.52 -2.34
CA GLY A 503 -5.82 -10.14 -2.85
C GLY A 503 -5.97 -9.99 -4.37
N GLU A 504 -6.16 -11.08 -5.13
CA GLU A 504 -6.37 -11.04 -6.59
C GLU A 504 -7.79 -10.61 -6.94
N SER A 505 -7.93 -9.55 -7.75
CA SER A 505 -9.23 -9.09 -8.28
C SER A 505 -9.72 -10.00 -9.39
N LEU A 506 -11.01 -10.31 -9.39
CA LEU A 506 -11.62 -11.29 -10.27
C LEU A 506 -12.76 -10.72 -11.10
N SER A 507 -12.78 -11.10 -12.38
CA SER A 507 -13.94 -10.97 -13.25
C SER A 507 -14.45 -12.32 -13.75
N SER A 508 -13.62 -13.36 -13.66
CA SER A 508 -13.96 -14.72 -14.02
C SER A 508 -13.14 -15.74 -13.24
N LEU A 509 -13.65 -16.94 -13.10
CA LEU A 509 -13.03 -18.07 -12.45
C LEU A 509 -13.17 -19.31 -13.33
N THR A 510 -12.09 -20.06 -13.47
CA THR A 510 -12.15 -21.44 -13.96
C THR A 510 -11.73 -22.35 -12.82
N LEU A 511 -12.58 -23.27 -12.44
CA LEU A 511 -12.42 -24.15 -11.29
C LEU A 511 -12.57 -25.62 -11.70
N LEU A 512 -11.91 -26.47 -10.93
CA LEU A 512 -12.16 -27.92 -10.99
C LEU A 512 -13.43 -28.28 -10.22
N PRO A 513 -14.11 -29.38 -10.56
CA PRO A 513 -15.25 -29.89 -9.80
C PRO A 513 -14.91 -30.05 -8.30
N GLY A 514 -15.76 -29.47 -7.43
CA GLY A 514 -15.60 -29.50 -5.99
C GLY A 514 -14.46 -28.63 -5.43
N GLU A 515 -13.79 -27.84 -6.25
CA GLU A 515 -12.80 -26.88 -5.77
C GLU A 515 -13.47 -25.77 -4.94
N THR A 516 -12.78 -25.28 -3.92
CA THR A 516 -13.28 -24.20 -3.07
C THR A 516 -12.45 -22.93 -3.24
N VAL A 517 -13.12 -21.79 -3.27
CA VAL A 517 -12.51 -20.45 -3.33
C VAL A 517 -13.18 -19.53 -2.32
N SER A 518 -12.41 -18.86 -1.49
CA SER A 518 -12.94 -17.86 -0.56
C SER A 518 -12.66 -16.46 -1.06
N PHE A 519 -13.65 -15.58 -0.89
CA PHE A 519 -13.61 -14.19 -1.35
C PHE A 519 -13.55 -13.22 -0.18
N ASP A 520 -13.00 -12.06 -0.45
CA ASP A 520 -13.15 -10.83 0.33
C ASP A 520 -13.95 -9.83 -0.48
N VAL A 521 -14.80 -9.06 0.19
CA VAL A 521 -15.59 -7.99 -0.42
C VAL A 521 -15.26 -6.69 0.27
N THR A 522 -14.98 -5.67 -0.53
CA THR A 522 -14.80 -4.31 -0.05
C THR A 522 -15.62 -3.36 -0.89
N GLY A 523 -16.11 -2.29 -0.29
CA GLY A 523 -16.88 -1.29 -1.00
C GLY A 523 -16.43 0.11 -0.64
N SER A 524 -16.56 1.02 -1.60
CA SER A 524 -16.27 2.43 -1.37
C SER A 524 -17.44 3.33 -1.74
N TYR A 525 -17.55 4.44 -1.02
CA TYR A 525 -18.45 5.54 -1.34
C TYR A 525 -17.61 6.74 -1.78
N TRP A 526 -17.70 7.07 -3.07
CA TRP A 526 -16.88 8.13 -3.69
C TRP A 526 -15.38 8.02 -3.37
N GLY A 527 -14.84 6.78 -3.38
CA GLY A 527 -13.43 6.50 -3.13
C GLY A 527 -13.02 6.47 -1.65
N ARG A 528 -13.98 6.55 -0.72
CA ARG A 528 -13.76 6.31 0.71
C ARG A 528 -14.21 4.90 1.08
N PRO A 529 -13.39 4.10 1.77
CA PRO A 529 -13.82 2.78 2.22
C PRO A 529 -15.06 2.87 3.10
N ALA A 530 -16.16 2.20 2.70
CA ALA A 530 -17.43 2.22 3.40
C ALA A 530 -17.92 0.82 3.82
N LEU A 531 -17.53 -0.22 3.09
CA LEU A 531 -17.74 -1.62 3.43
C LEU A 531 -16.36 -2.29 3.55
N ARG A 532 -16.07 -2.90 4.70
CA ARG A 532 -14.76 -3.45 5.03
C ARG A 532 -14.77 -4.96 5.25
N ASP A 533 -15.95 -5.55 5.34
CA ASP A 533 -16.14 -6.98 5.59
C ASP A 533 -17.34 -7.53 4.80
N LEU A 534 -17.67 -8.78 5.02
CA LEU A 534 -18.77 -9.49 4.36
C LEU A 534 -20.14 -9.30 5.02
N SER A 535 -20.26 -8.57 6.13
CA SER A 535 -21.45 -8.53 6.97
C SER A 535 -22.72 -8.05 6.25
N ASN A 536 -22.58 -7.24 5.19
CA ASN A 536 -23.67 -6.75 4.34
C ASN A 536 -23.54 -7.18 2.87
N ALA A 537 -22.79 -8.24 2.60
CA ALA A 537 -22.70 -8.82 1.28
C ALA A 537 -23.74 -9.92 1.12
N GLU A 538 -24.63 -9.79 0.16
CA GLU A 538 -25.59 -10.84 -0.22
C GLU A 538 -25.03 -11.61 -1.43
N TRP A 539 -24.93 -12.93 -1.29
CA TRP A 539 -24.40 -13.80 -2.32
C TRP A 539 -25.51 -14.57 -3.01
N THR A 540 -25.46 -14.63 -4.34
CA THR A 540 -26.31 -15.50 -5.16
C THR A 540 -25.49 -16.21 -6.22
N VAL A 541 -25.96 -17.39 -6.65
CA VAL A 541 -25.33 -18.18 -7.71
C VAL A 541 -26.32 -18.34 -8.84
N GLU A 542 -25.91 -18.01 -10.06
CA GLU A 542 -26.66 -18.28 -11.27
C GLU A 542 -26.08 -19.50 -11.99
N GLY A 543 -26.94 -20.42 -12.40
CA GLY A 543 -26.58 -21.70 -13.02
C GLY A 543 -26.18 -22.74 -11.96
N ASP A 544 -25.90 -23.94 -12.44
CA ASP A 544 -25.58 -25.10 -11.58
C ASP A 544 -24.06 -25.18 -11.26
N VAL A 545 -23.38 -24.03 -11.12
CA VAL A 545 -21.90 -23.96 -10.96
C VAL A 545 -21.39 -24.28 -9.56
N GLY A 546 -22.26 -24.28 -8.56
CA GLY A 546 -21.85 -24.57 -7.17
C GLY A 546 -22.71 -23.89 -6.12
N THR A 547 -22.18 -23.78 -4.91
CA THR A 547 -22.81 -23.09 -3.77
C THR A 547 -21.83 -22.14 -3.12
N ILE A 548 -22.33 -21.05 -2.54
CA ILE A 548 -21.55 -20.09 -1.77
C ILE A 548 -22.20 -19.92 -0.37
N ASP A 549 -21.38 -19.85 0.66
CA ASP A 549 -21.83 -19.58 2.02
C ASP A 549 -21.82 -18.07 2.37
N GLU A 550 -22.31 -17.75 3.58
CA GLU A 550 -22.37 -16.38 4.07
C GLU A 550 -20.97 -15.80 4.33
N GLU A 551 -19.98 -16.65 4.57
CA GLU A 551 -18.57 -16.30 4.73
C GLU A 551 -17.84 -16.06 3.40
N GLY A 552 -18.56 -16.13 2.27
CA GLY A 552 -18.01 -15.90 0.94
C GLY A 552 -17.11 -17.03 0.44
N THR A 553 -17.33 -18.26 0.92
CA THR A 553 -16.62 -19.45 0.41
C THR A 553 -17.50 -20.17 -0.61
N PHE A 554 -17.03 -20.17 -1.85
CA PHE A 554 -17.68 -20.86 -2.96
C PHE A 554 -17.12 -22.27 -3.11
N THR A 555 -18.02 -23.24 -3.30
CA THR A 555 -17.69 -24.64 -3.64
C THR A 555 -18.24 -24.94 -5.01
N ALA A 556 -17.34 -25.26 -5.96
CA ALA A 556 -17.73 -25.62 -7.32
C ALA A 556 -18.54 -26.91 -7.36
N ALA A 557 -19.57 -26.94 -8.21
CA ALA A 557 -20.37 -28.13 -8.45
C ALA A 557 -19.54 -29.23 -9.15
N TYR A 558 -20.08 -30.44 -9.17
CA TYR A 558 -19.47 -31.53 -9.89
C TYR A 558 -19.99 -31.54 -11.34
N GLY A 559 -19.10 -31.80 -12.29
CA GLY A 559 -19.37 -31.76 -13.73
C GLY A 559 -18.91 -30.48 -14.40
N ASN A 560 -19.18 -30.36 -15.69
CA ASN A 560 -18.87 -29.17 -16.48
C ASN A 560 -20.06 -28.20 -16.45
N HIS A 561 -19.86 -27.05 -15.85
CA HIS A 561 -20.90 -26.06 -15.68
C HIS A 561 -20.39 -24.65 -16.02
N SER A 562 -21.28 -23.78 -16.46
CA SER A 562 -21.03 -22.37 -16.66
C SER A 562 -22.15 -21.56 -16.00
N GLY A 563 -21.78 -20.48 -15.33
CA GLY A 563 -22.71 -19.62 -14.61
C GLY A 563 -21.99 -18.45 -14.00
N ALA A 564 -22.50 -17.92 -12.90
CA ALA A 564 -21.87 -16.82 -12.21
C ALA A 564 -22.13 -16.82 -10.69
N ILE A 565 -21.21 -16.22 -9.98
CA ILE A 565 -21.40 -15.76 -8.60
C ILE A 565 -21.73 -14.28 -8.67
N ILE A 566 -22.77 -13.87 -7.97
CA ILE A 566 -23.19 -12.47 -7.87
C ILE A 566 -23.14 -12.08 -6.40
N VAL A 567 -22.48 -10.98 -6.12
CA VAL A 567 -22.48 -10.36 -4.80
C VAL A 567 -23.11 -8.97 -4.90
N SER A 568 -24.00 -8.66 -3.98
CA SER A 568 -24.60 -7.34 -3.86
C SER A 568 -24.38 -6.75 -2.45
N ALA A 569 -24.10 -5.46 -2.42
CA ALA A 569 -23.97 -4.67 -1.19
C ALA A 569 -24.18 -3.19 -1.49
N GLY A 570 -24.89 -2.46 -0.64
CA GLY A 570 -25.08 -1.02 -0.75
C GLY A 570 -25.60 -0.57 -2.13
N GLY A 571 -26.53 -1.32 -2.71
CA GLY A 571 -27.11 -1.01 -4.02
C GLY A 571 -26.22 -1.31 -5.22
N MET A 572 -25.01 -1.78 -5.01
CA MET A 572 -24.07 -2.22 -6.05
C MET A 572 -24.13 -3.74 -6.23
N GLU A 573 -23.84 -4.18 -7.45
CA GLU A 573 -23.77 -5.60 -7.78
C GLU A 573 -22.45 -5.89 -8.53
N ARG A 574 -21.82 -7.00 -8.17
CA ARG A 574 -20.63 -7.50 -8.87
C ARG A 574 -20.87 -8.94 -9.31
N ARG A 575 -20.62 -9.19 -10.60
CA ARG A 575 -20.78 -10.49 -11.23
C ARG A 575 -19.41 -11.09 -11.56
N ILE A 576 -19.19 -12.34 -11.18
CA ILE A 576 -17.99 -13.14 -11.47
C ILE A 576 -18.44 -14.32 -12.30
N GLU A 577 -18.00 -14.40 -13.54
CA GLU A 577 -18.29 -15.54 -14.41
C GLU A 577 -17.54 -16.77 -13.89
N VAL A 578 -18.25 -17.89 -13.74
CA VAL A 578 -17.69 -19.14 -13.26
C VAL A 578 -17.80 -20.20 -14.33
N THR A 579 -16.69 -20.85 -14.63
CA THR A 579 -16.64 -22.06 -15.45
C THR A 579 -16.06 -23.18 -14.60
N VAL A 580 -16.82 -24.26 -14.46
CA VAL A 580 -16.33 -25.48 -13.84
C VAL A 580 -16.01 -26.45 -14.95
N GLU A 581 -14.74 -26.79 -15.10
CA GLU A 581 -14.26 -27.68 -16.15
C GLU A 581 -13.32 -28.73 -15.55
N SER A 582 -13.57 -29.98 -15.87
CA SER A 582 -12.60 -31.04 -15.61
C SER A 582 -11.71 -31.19 -16.85
N PRO A 583 -10.41 -31.05 -16.73
CA PRO A 583 -9.48 -31.23 -17.84
C PRO A 583 -9.40 -32.68 -18.32
N TYR A 584 -9.99 -33.62 -17.59
CA TYR A 584 -9.95 -35.04 -17.89
C TYR A 584 -11.36 -35.66 -17.88
N ILE A 585 -11.47 -36.83 -18.46
CA ILE A 585 -12.72 -37.62 -18.55
C ILE A 585 -13.38 -37.68 -17.18
N GLU A 586 -14.66 -37.32 -17.12
CA GLU A 586 -15.46 -37.26 -15.89
C GLU A 586 -15.40 -38.58 -15.11
N VAL A 587 -14.87 -38.54 -13.92
CA VAL A 587 -15.04 -39.59 -12.92
C VAL A 587 -16.27 -39.26 -12.12
N SER A 588 -17.23 -40.22 -12.07
CA SER A 588 -18.42 -40.04 -11.25
C SER A 588 -18.07 -39.65 -9.82
N PRO A 589 -18.79 -38.67 -9.20
CA PRO A 589 -18.61 -38.38 -7.77
C PRO A 589 -18.72 -39.60 -6.85
N ASP A 590 -19.47 -40.61 -7.28
CA ASP A 590 -19.62 -41.88 -6.55
C ASP A 590 -18.44 -42.83 -6.76
N HIS A 591 -17.46 -42.49 -7.60
CA HIS A 591 -16.31 -43.35 -7.84
C HIS A 591 -15.36 -43.29 -6.60
N TRP A 592 -14.92 -44.45 -6.14
CA TRP A 592 -14.10 -44.61 -4.94
C TRP A 592 -12.78 -43.81 -4.96
N ALA A 593 -12.26 -43.48 -6.13
CA ALA A 593 -11.02 -42.71 -6.31
C ALA A 593 -11.26 -41.26 -6.62
N PHE A 594 -12.50 -40.76 -6.59
CA PHE A 594 -12.87 -39.42 -7.02
C PHE A 594 -11.98 -38.30 -6.44
N ASP A 595 -11.83 -38.26 -5.10
CA ASP A 595 -10.99 -37.23 -4.43
C ASP A 595 -9.52 -37.34 -4.79
N ALA A 596 -9.02 -38.58 -4.95
CA ALA A 596 -7.64 -38.81 -5.32
C ALA A 596 -7.33 -38.38 -6.77
N VAL A 597 -8.24 -38.68 -7.69
CA VAL A 597 -8.17 -38.25 -9.08
C VAL A 597 -8.17 -36.72 -9.17
N ARG A 598 -9.10 -36.08 -8.44
CA ARG A 598 -9.19 -34.62 -8.36
C ARG A 598 -7.88 -34.00 -7.85
N TYR A 599 -7.31 -34.56 -6.81
CA TYR A 599 -6.02 -34.13 -6.29
C TYR A 599 -4.92 -34.22 -7.37
N CYS A 600 -4.82 -35.33 -8.05
CA CYS A 600 -3.82 -35.54 -9.11
C CYS A 600 -4.00 -34.52 -10.26
N ASN A 601 -5.23 -34.25 -10.65
CA ASN A 601 -5.53 -33.24 -11.66
C ASN A 601 -5.13 -31.82 -11.19
N SER A 602 -5.45 -31.46 -9.92
CA SER A 602 -5.12 -30.14 -9.36
C SER A 602 -3.62 -29.88 -9.22
N LYS A 603 -2.80 -30.93 -9.23
CA LYS A 603 -1.34 -30.86 -9.08
C LYS A 603 -0.58 -31.17 -10.37
N ASP A 604 -1.31 -31.25 -11.48
CA ASP A 604 -0.74 -31.52 -12.81
C ASP A 604 0.13 -32.81 -12.85
N ILE A 605 -0.21 -33.76 -11.98
CA ILE A 605 0.57 -35.00 -11.77
C ILE A 605 0.54 -35.86 -13.03
N LEU A 606 -0.50 -35.72 -13.83
CA LEU A 606 -0.70 -36.46 -15.09
C LEU A 606 -0.13 -35.72 -16.30
N PHE A 607 0.62 -34.66 -16.11
CA PHE A 607 1.24 -33.88 -17.20
C PHE A 607 2.11 -34.76 -18.09
N GLY A 608 1.87 -34.69 -19.40
CA GLY A 608 2.60 -35.48 -20.40
C GLY A 608 1.97 -36.82 -20.73
N VAL A 609 0.95 -37.27 -19.98
CA VAL A 609 0.20 -38.48 -20.35
C VAL A 609 -0.74 -38.12 -21.52
N PRO A 610 -0.71 -38.84 -22.65
CA PRO A 610 -1.59 -38.56 -23.79
C PRO A 610 -3.07 -38.69 -23.41
N GLU A 611 -3.89 -37.65 -23.61
CA GLU A 611 -5.31 -37.61 -23.28
C GLU A 611 -6.12 -38.70 -23.97
N GLU A 612 -5.74 -39.07 -25.19
CA GLU A 612 -6.44 -40.04 -26.03
C GLU A 612 -6.40 -41.47 -25.49
N THR A 613 -5.48 -41.77 -24.57
CA THR A 613 -5.26 -43.14 -24.03
C THR A 613 -5.62 -43.24 -22.56
N PHE A 614 -6.06 -42.15 -21.94
CA PHE A 614 -6.28 -42.08 -20.51
C PHE A 614 -7.69 -42.62 -20.13
N ASP A 615 -7.70 -43.60 -19.28
CA ASP A 615 -8.87 -44.13 -18.59
C ASP A 615 -8.46 -44.53 -17.17
N TRP A 616 -9.24 -44.15 -16.18
CA TRP A 616 -8.92 -44.40 -14.77
C TRP A 616 -8.79 -45.87 -14.42
N ASP A 617 -9.51 -46.75 -15.14
CA ASP A 617 -9.47 -48.20 -14.97
C ASP A 617 -8.37 -48.85 -15.80
N ASN A 618 -7.70 -48.11 -16.67
CA ASN A 618 -6.57 -48.65 -17.41
C ASN A 618 -5.35 -48.86 -16.53
N ASN A 619 -4.56 -49.87 -16.87
CA ASN A 619 -3.29 -50.12 -16.17
C ASN A 619 -2.28 -49.02 -16.49
N ILE A 620 -1.61 -48.53 -15.45
CA ILE A 620 -0.52 -47.57 -15.62
C ILE A 620 0.72 -48.30 -16.14
N THR A 621 1.50 -47.64 -16.99
CA THR A 621 2.79 -48.14 -17.43
C THR A 621 3.91 -47.84 -16.43
N ARG A 622 5.04 -48.54 -16.58
CA ARG A 622 6.18 -48.33 -15.72
C ARG A 622 6.77 -46.92 -15.81
N ALA A 623 6.82 -46.35 -17.04
CA ALA A 623 7.30 -44.99 -17.23
C ALA A 623 6.35 -43.96 -16.66
N GLU A 624 5.04 -44.13 -16.88
CA GLU A 624 3.99 -43.22 -16.38
C GLU A 624 3.97 -43.11 -14.84
N PHE A 625 4.24 -44.25 -14.15
CA PHE A 625 4.29 -44.24 -12.69
C PHE A 625 5.50 -43.43 -12.16
N VAL A 626 6.68 -43.58 -12.80
CA VAL A 626 7.84 -42.76 -12.44
C VAL A 626 7.63 -41.30 -12.79
N LEU A 627 6.97 -41.01 -13.94
CA LEU A 627 6.59 -39.64 -14.33
C LEU A 627 5.61 -39.01 -13.31
N ALA A 628 4.64 -39.79 -12.84
CA ALA A 628 3.69 -39.30 -11.84
C ALA A 628 4.38 -38.90 -10.51
N ILE A 629 5.34 -39.71 -10.05
CA ILE A 629 6.17 -39.38 -8.87
C ILE A 629 7.04 -38.16 -9.14
N TYR A 630 7.67 -38.06 -10.30
CA TYR A 630 8.51 -36.93 -10.71
C TYR A 630 7.71 -35.62 -10.76
N ASN A 631 6.47 -35.66 -11.27
CA ASN A 631 5.56 -34.50 -11.29
C ASN A 631 5.13 -34.10 -9.88
N VAL A 632 4.80 -35.04 -8.98
CA VAL A 632 4.51 -34.76 -7.55
C VAL A 632 5.62 -33.97 -6.88
N LEU A 633 6.87 -34.28 -7.22
CA LEU A 633 8.07 -33.65 -6.68
C LEU A 633 8.41 -32.29 -7.32
N GLY A 634 7.60 -31.82 -8.26
CA GLY A 634 7.83 -30.54 -8.94
C GLY A 634 8.94 -30.61 -10.00
N LYS A 635 9.16 -31.78 -10.60
CA LYS A 635 10.12 -32.01 -11.70
C LYS A 635 11.56 -31.63 -11.31
N PRO A 636 12.16 -32.32 -10.33
CA PRO A 636 13.49 -31.98 -9.85
C PRO A 636 14.54 -32.16 -10.95
N ALA A 637 15.60 -31.34 -10.92
CA ALA A 637 16.67 -31.42 -11.90
C ALA A 637 17.50 -32.70 -11.72
N TYR A 638 18.02 -33.22 -12.81
CA TYR A 638 18.97 -34.35 -12.85
C TYR A 638 20.25 -33.92 -13.57
N THR A 639 21.35 -34.67 -13.38
CA THR A 639 22.69 -34.30 -13.89
C THR A 639 23.20 -35.21 -15.01
N GLN A 640 22.65 -36.40 -15.11
CA GLN A 640 23.10 -37.43 -16.06
C GLN A 640 21.96 -37.91 -16.95
N PRO A 641 22.17 -38.03 -18.27
CA PRO A 641 21.21 -38.68 -19.15
C PRO A 641 21.00 -40.13 -18.75
N CYS A 642 19.82 -40.68 -18.96
CA CYS A 642 19.52 -42.03 -18.66
C CYS A 642 20.27 -43.00 -19.63
N THR A 643 20.60 -44.18 -19.14
CA THR A 643 21.40 -45.19 -19.89
C THR A 643 20.58 -46.35 -20.40
N PHE A 644 19.27 -46.33 -20.27
CA PHE A 644 18.35 -47.33 -20.79
C PHE A 644 18.34 -47.35 -22.30
N THR A 645 18.44 -48.51 -22.93
CA THR A 645 18.55 -48.66 -24.38
C THR A 645 17.21 -48.51 -25.09
N ASP A 646 16.12 -48.51 -24.36
CA ASP A 646 14.72 -48.41 -24.82
C ASP A 646 14.01 -47.10 -24.36
N VAL A 647 14.80 -46.07 -23.98
CA VAL A 647 14.31 -44.74 -23.57
C VAL A 647 15.04 -43.69 -24.39
N PHE A 648 14.30 -42.80 -25.05
CA PHE A 648 14.80 -41.79 -25.99
C PHE A 648 14.47 -40.38 -25.52
N GLU A 649 15.29 -39.39 -25.94
CA GLU A 649 15.13 -37.97 -25.55
C GLU A 649 13.76 -37.36 -25.93
N GLU A 650 13.14 -37.86 -26.98
CA GLU A 650 11.81 -37.46 -27.48
C GLU A 650 10.64 -38.06 -26.69
N ASP A 651 10.89 -38.98 -25.77
CA ASP A 651 9.85 -39.60 -24.97
C ASP A 651 9.38 -38.66 -23.88
N TYR A 652 8.05 -38.49 -23.72
CA TYR A 652 7.45 -37.57 -22.73
C TYR A 652 7.80 -37.87 -21.28
N TYR A 653 8.32 -39.08 -20.99
CA TYR A 653 8.77 -39.55 -19.69
C TYR A 653 10.31 -39.54 -19.53
N TYR A 654 11.06 -39.05 -20.54
CA TYR A 654 12.53 -39.12 -20.54
C TYR A 654 13.17 -38.50 -19.29
N ASP A 655 12.80 -37.22 -18.96
CA ASP A 655 13.35 -36.52 -17.81
C ASP A 655 13.09 -37.26 -16.50
N ALA A 656 11.89 -37.81 -16.36
CA ALA A 656 11.50 -38.58 -15.17
C ALA A 656 12.36 -39.84 -14.99
N LEU A 657 12.65 -40.52 -16.10
CA LEU A 657 13.47 -41.74 -16.06
C LEU A 657 14.95 -41.42 -15.85
N CYS A 658 15.48 -40.35 -16.40
CA CYS A 658 16.84 -39.88 -16.11
C CYS A 658 17.01 -39.57 -14.62
N TRP A 659 16.08 -38.76 -14.07
CA TRP A 659 16.04 -38.47 -12.65
C TRP A 659 15.91 -39.74 -11.79
N GLY A 660 14.96 -40.60 -12.15
CA GLY A 660 14.73 -41.84 -11.40
C GLY A 660 15.91 -42.84 -11.43
N GLN A 661 16.64 -42.91 -12.56
CA GLN A 661 17.84 -43.74 -12.66
C GLN A 661 19.01 -43.18 -11.84
N GLU A 662 19.23 -41.83 -11.92
CA GLU A 662 20.31 -41.16 -11.16
C GLU A 662 20.17 -41.41 -9.66
N LEU A 663 18.94 -41.43 -9.15
CA LEU A 663 18.65 -41.63 -7.73
C LEU A 663 18.42 -43.09 -7.33
N GLY A 664 18.56 -44.04 -8.25
CA GLY A 664 18.37 -45.47 -7.98
C GLY A 664 16.90 -45.86 -7.73
N ILE A 665 15.94 -45.01 -8.11
CA ILE A 665 14.49 -45.27 -8.05
C ILE A 665 14.14 -46.23 -9.20
N ALA A 666 14.51 -45.86 -10.43
CA ALA A 666 14.28 -46.61 -11.65
C ALA A 666 15.51 -47.42 -12.03
N ASN A 667 15.59 -48.71 -11.63
CA ASN A 667 16.79 -49.54 -11.84
C ASN A 667 16.76 -50.41 -13.11
N GLY A 668 15.68 -50.35 -13.89
CA GLY A 668 15.51 -51.17 -15.10
C GLY A 668 15.29 -52.66 -14.84
N MET A 669 15.42 -53.46 -15.93
CA MET A 669 15.14 -54.89 -15.92
C MET A 669 16.38 -55.77 -15.70
N GLY A 670 17.58 -55.15 -15.61
CA GLY A 670 18.87 -55.84 -15.43
C GLY A 670 19.57 -56.24 -16.73
N ASP A 671 18.95 -56.04 -17.87
CA ASP A 671 19.48 -56.28 -19.22
C ASP A 671 19.81 -54.98 -19.99
N GLY A 672 19.74 -53.83 -19.32
CA GLY A 672 19.97 -52.52 -19.92
C GLY A 672 18.69 -51.83 -20.42
N THR A 673 17.50 -52.44 -20.25
CA THR A 673 16.22 -51.87 -20.60
C THR A 673 15.45 -51.44 -19.37
N PHE A 674 14.49 -50.47 -19.53
CA PHE A 674 13.53 -50.07 -18.50
C PHE A 674 12.16 -50.70 -18.71
N LEU A 675 11.81 -51.00 -19.94
CA LEU A 675 10.51 -51.47 -20.40
C LEU A 675 9.41 -50.41 -20.15
N PRO A 676 9.53 -49.17 -20.69
CA PRO A 676 8.72 -48.03 -20.31
C PRO A 676 7.22 -48.25 -20.54
N GLY A 677 6.81 -48.86 -21.66
CA GLY A 677 5.43 -49.19 -21.99
C GLY A 677 4.89 -50.49 -21.34
N GLY A 678 5.70 -51.17 -20.53
CA GLY A 678 5.22 -52.34 -19.81
C GLY A 678 4.24 -51.99 -18.68
N THR A 679 3.22 -52.83 -18.47
CA THR A 679 2.32 -52.69 -17.33
C THR A 679 3.08 -52.87 -16.01
N LEU A 680 2.71 -52.09 -15.01
CA LEU A 680 3.37 -52.11 -13.71
C LEU A 680 2.58 -52.97 -12.73
N THR A 681 3.24 -54.00 -12.16
CA THR A 681 2.60 -54.74 -11.08
C THR A 681 2.62 -53.95 -9.77
N ARG A 682 1.68 -54.23 -8.86
CA ARG A 682 1.54 -53.55 -7.57
C ARG A 682 2.83 -53.66 -6.73
N GLU A 683 3.47 -54.82 -6.65
CA GLU A 683 4.74 -54.98 -5.93
C GLU A 683 5.87 -54.15 -6.52
N GLN A 684 5.91 -54.01 -7.86
CA GLN A 684 6.87 -53.14 -8.54
C GLN A 684 6.61 -51.68 -8.23
N ALA A 685 5.35 -51.27 -8.27
CA ALA A 685 4.96 -49.90 -7.95
C ALA A 685 5.32 -49.51 -6.49
N PHE A 686 5.02 -50.41 -5.56
CA PHE A 686 5.38 -50.18 -4.15
C PHE A 686 6.89 -50.14 -3.94
N THR A 687 7.64 -50.91 -4.69
CA THR A 687 9.11 -50.87 -4.67
C THR A 687 9.65 -49.53 -5.17
N LEU A 688 9.12 -49.03 -6.31
CA LEU A 688 9.51 -47.73 -6.87
C LEU A 688 9.12 -46.57 -5.90
N LEU A 689 7.91 -46.60 -5.34
CA LEU A 689 7.45 -45.60 -4.39
C LEU A 689 8.32 -45.55 -3.15
N HIS A 690 8.59 -46.70 -2.51
CA HIS A 690 9.44 -46.74 -1.31
C HIS A 690 10.83 -46.17 -1.57
N ARG A 691 11.44 -46.48 -2.73
CA ARG A 691 12.74 -45.90 -3.13
C ARG A 691 12.67 -44.39 -3.36
N ALA A 692 11.50 -43.83 -3.74
CA ALA A 692 11.31 -42.40 -3.92
C ALA A 692 11.04 -41.66 -2.62
N MET A 693 10.64 -42.32 -1.52
CA MET A 693 10.28 -41.68 -0.24
C MET A 693 11.33 -40.70 0.31
N PRO A 694 12.65 -40.98 0.26
CA PRO A 694 13.69 -40.06 0.71
C PRO A 694 13.70 -38.76 -0.08
N GLN A 695 13.33 -38.76 -1.35
CA GLN A 695 13.26 -37.60 -2.20
C GLN A 695 12.02 -36.74 -1.88
N LEU A 696 11.01 -37.34 -1.27
CA LEU A 696 9.81 -36.65 -0.73
C LEU A 696 10.07 -36.07 0.66
N GLY A 697 11.31 -36.12 1.16
CA GLY A 697 11.64 -35.64 2.51
C GLY A 697 11.16 -36.58 3.61
N VAL A 698 10.79 -37.80 3.25
CA VAL A 698 10.24 -38.80 4.18
C VAL A 698 11.31 -39.84 4.48
N ASP A 699 11.90 -39.75 5.66
CA ASP A 699 12.80 -40.79 6.17
C ASP A 699 11.94 -41.86 6.88
N CYS A 700 11.70 -42.96 6.16
CA CYS A 700 10.95 -44.10 6.69
C CYS A 700 11.91 -45.09 7.29
N GLN A 701 11.75 -45.39 8.57
CA GLN A 701 12.41 -46.52 9.19
C GLN A 701 11.92 -47.83 8.56
N ASP A 702 12.86 -48.66 8.11
CA ASP A 702 12.55 -49.97 7.55
C ASP A 702 11.75 -50.84 8.51
N ALA A 703 10.75 -51.51 7.98
CA ALA A 703 9.84 -52.34 8.76
C ALA A 703 10.18 -53.83 8.65
N SER A 704 9.87 -54.58 9.70
CA SER A 704 9.97 -56.01 9.71
C SER A 704 8.94 -56.65 8.77
N THR A 705 9.38 -57.58 7.94
CA THR A 705 8.51 -58.29 6.98
C THR A 705 7.43 -59.16 7.65
N VAL A 706 7.50 -59.37 8.94
CA VAL A 706 6.50 -60.15 9.71
C VAL A 706 5.10 -59.50 9.62
N ILE A 707 5.00 -58.18 9.42
CA ILE A 707 3.74 -57.48 9.25
C ILE A 707 2.96 -57.96 8.02
N LEU A 708 3.65 -58.52 7.03
CA LEU A 708 3.01 -59.02 5.79
C LEU A 708 2.08 -60.21 6.09
N ALA A 709 2.24 -60.90 7.23
CA ALA A 709 1.35 -61.98 7.64
C ALA A 709 -0.12 -61.60 7.76
N GLN A 710 -0.43 -60.29 7.80
CA GLN A 710 -1.81 -59.77 7.77
C GLN A 710 -2.48 -60.00 6.41
N TYR A 711 -1.72 -60.20 5.33
CA TYR A 711 -2.24 -60.38 3.99
C TYR A 711 -2.39 -61.84 3.64
N ALA A 712 -3.58 -62.22 3.14
CA ALA A 712 -3.86 -63.61 2.81
C ALA A 712 -2.96 -64.17 1.69
N ASP A 713 -2.44 -63.31 0.86
CA ASP A 713 -1.57 -63.58 -0.28
C ASP A 713 -0.08 -63.26 -0.03
N ALA A 714 0.32 -63.04 1.22
CA ALA A 714 1.69 -62.67 1.58
C ALA A 714 2.76 -63.60 0.97
N SER A 715 2.45 -64.90 0.80
CA SER A 715 3.35 -65.88 0.21
C SER A 715 3.59 -65.72 -1.29
N THR A 716 2.80 -64.87 -1.95
CA THR A 716 2.95 -64.55 -3.40
C THR A 716 3.79 -63.30 -3.63
N ILE A 717 4.15 -62.57 -2.57
CA ILE A 717 4.99 -61.37 -2.65
C ILE A 717 6.42 -61.81 -2.95
N SER A 718 7.00 -61.30 -4.03
CA SER A 718 8.40 -61.57 -4.41
C SER A 718 9.35 -61.10 -3.30
N GLU A 719 10.43 -61.87 -3.07
CA GLU A 719 11.41 -61.63 -2.00
C GLU A 719 11.99 -60.23 -2.04
N TYR A 720 12.24 -59.67 -3.25
CA TYR A 720 12.75 -58.31 -3.40
C TYR A 720 11.76 -57.21 -2.93
N ALA A 721 10.47 -57.48 -3.03
CA ALA A 721 9.41 -56.51 -2.74
C ALA A 721 8.97 -56.54 -1.27
N GLN A 722 9.22 -57.65 -0.55
CA GLN A 722 8.76 -57.78 0.84
C GLN A 722 9.17 -56.64 1.78
N PRO A 723 10.45 -56.19 1.82
CA PRO A 723 10.83 -55.09 2.70
C PRO A 723 10.10 -53.78 2.36
N HIS A 724 9.95 -53.48 1.09
CA HIS A 724 9.32 -52.29 0.59
C HIS A 724 7.82 -52.27 0.95
N ILE A 725 7.11 -53.35 0.72
CA ILE A 725 5.70 -53.50 1.04
C ILE A 725 5.49 -53.46 2.56
N ALA A 726 6.34 -54.11 3.32
CA ALA A 726 6.28 -54.10 4.78
C ALA A 726 6.39 -52.67 5.32
N THR A 727 7.37 -51.91 4.84
CA THR A 727 7.58 -50.53 5.26
C THR A 727 6.37 -49.66 4.90
N LEU A 728 5.91 -49.69 3.65
CA LEU A 728 4.74 -48.92 3.23
C LEU A 728 3.44 -49.33 3.96
N THR A 729 3.35 -50.62 4.37
CA THR A 729 2.23 -51.12 5.16
C THR A 729 2.23 -50.53 6.58
N ILE A 730 3.34 -50.53 7.28
CA ILE A 730 3.44 -49.91 8.62
C ILE A 730 3.22 -48.42 8.54
N GLN A 731 3.71 -47.77 7.50
CA GLN A 731 3.51 -46.35 7.24
C GLN A 731 2.04 -46.01 6.83
N GLY A 732 1.17 -46.99 6.65
CA GLY A 732 -0.26 -46.77 6.31
C GLY A 732 -0.47 -46.40 4.84
N LEU A 733 0.53 -46.38 4.00
CA LEU A 733 0.41 -46.10 2.57
C LEU A 733 -0.15 -47.31 1.78
N VAL A 734 0.07 -48.52 2.21
CA VAL A 734 -0.45 -49.78 1.62
C VAL A 734 -1.39 -50.44 2.61
N ASN A 735 -2.69 -50.49 2.30
CA ASN A 735 -3.72 -51.06 3.18
C ASN A 735 -4.31 -52.39 2.68
N GLY A 736 -3.86 -52.85 1.53
CA GLY A 736 -4.41 -54.06 0.86
C GLY A 736 -5.78 -53.85 0.24
N MET A 737 -6.26 -54.88 -0.46
CA MET A 737 -7.61 -54.93 -1.04
C MET A 737 -8.19 -56.33 -0.82
N GLY A 738 -9.44 -56.42 -0.33
CA GLY A 738 -10.08 -57.70 -0.10
C GLY A 738 -9.33 -58.66 0.83
N GLY A 739 -8.41 -58.16 1.68
CA GLY A 739 -7.58 -58.94 2.61
C GLY A 739 -6.22 -59.40 2.03
N GLY A 740 -5.88 -58.97 0.81
CA GLY A 740 -4.58 -59.24 0.18
C GLY A 740 -3.92 -57.98 -0.35
N VAL A 741 -2.65 -58.07 -0.74
CA VAL A 741 -1.89 -57.00 -1.42
C VAL A 741 -2.03 -57.08 -2.91
N GLU A 742 -2.38 -58.25 -3.45
CA GLU A 742 -2.42 -58.56 -4.88
C GLU A 742 -1.10 -58.20 -5.59
N PRO A 743 0.07 -58.71 -5.15
CA PRO A 743 1.37 -58.17 -5.55
C PRO A 743 1.64 -58.30 -7.06
N LEU A 744 1.12 -59.32 -7.68
CA LEU A 744 1.31 -59.63 -9.11
C LEU A 744 0.19 -59.01 -10.00
N GLY A 745 -0.82 -58.39 -9.40
CA GLY A 745 -1.87 -57.64 -10.12
C GLY A 745 -1.29 -56.31 -10.67
N ASN A 746 -1.79 -55.91 -11.82
CA ASN A 746 -1.41 -54.61 -12.40
C ASN A 746 -2.04 -53.45 -11.62
N LEU A 747 -1.33 -52.36 -11.54
CA LEU A 747 -1.81 -51.13 -10.92
C LEU A 747 -2.59 -50.31 -11.97
N THR A 748 -3.74 -49.78 -11.59
CA THR A 748 -4.51 -48.84 -12.46
C THR A 748 -4.19 -47.39 -12.12
N TRP A 749 -4.59 -46.48 -13.02
CA TRP A 749 -4.47 -45.06 -12.78
C TRP A 749 -5.26 -44.60 -11.54
N ALA A 750 -6.48 -45.09 -11.34
CA ALA A 750 -7.27 -44.80 -10.15
C ALA A 750 -6.57 -45.22 -8.85
N GLN A 751 -5.93 -46.41 -8.88
CA GLN A 751 -5.18 -46.90 -7.72
C GLN A 751 -3.87 -46.12 -7.50
N THR A 752 -3.23 -45.68 -8.57
CA THR A 752 -2.07 -44.77 -8.53
C THR A 752 -2.43 -43.45 -7.92
N SER A 753 -3.54 -42.83 -8.39
CA SER A 753 -4.03 -41.58 -7.86
C SER A 753 -4.32 -41.66 -6.36
N ALA A 754 -4.97 -42.74 -5.91
CA ALA A 754 -5.25 -42.97 -4.50
C ALA A 754 -3.96 -43.13 -3.67
N LEU A 755 -2.92 -43.73 -4.22
CA LEU A 755 -1.62 -43.87 -3.58
C LEU A 755 -0.91 -42.49 -3.42
N LEU A 756 -0.89 -41.71 -4.49
CA LEU A 756 -0.29 -40.37 -4.50
C LEU A 756 -1.07 -39.37 -3.63
N TYR A 757 -2.38 -39.48 -3.57
CA TYR A 757 -3.22 -38.67 -2.70
C TYR A 757 -2.94 -38.97 -1.22
N ARG A 758 -2.83 -40.25 -0.83
CA ARG A 758 -2.43 -40.60 0.53
C ARG A 758 -1.04 -40.07 0.86
N LEU A 759 -0.14 -40.07 -0.11
CA LEU A 759 1.21 -39.53 0.07
C LEU A 759 1.17 -38.01 0.34
N SER A 760 0.23 -37.26 -0.23
CA SER A 760 0.13 -35.80 -0.05
C SER A 760 -0.26 -35.37 1.37
N THR A 761 -0.96 -36.24 2.08
CA THR A 761 -1.38 -36.02 3.49
C THR A 761 -0.58 -36.85 4.48
N PHE A 762 0.52 -37.44 4.00
CA PHE A 762 1.28 -38.42 4.74
C PHE A 762 2.16 -37.78 5.81
N VAL A 763 2.07 -38.31 7.04
CA VAL A 763 2.98 -37.97 8.15
C VAL A 763 3.75 -39.26 8.49
N PRO A 764 5.10 -39.23 8.48
CA PRO A 764 5.89 -40.42 8.78
C PRO A 764 5.63 -40.94 10.21
N VAL A 765 5.54 -42.23 10.38
CA VAL A 765 5.36 -42.85 11.71
C VAL A 765 6.52 -42.49 12.67
N SER A 766 7.71 -42.21 12.16
CA SER A 766 8.84 -41.71 12.96
C SER A 766 8.57 -40.36 13.59
N ALA A 767 7.83 -39.48 12.90
CA ALA A 767 7.38 -38.19 13.46
C ALA A 767 6.28 -38.38 14.51
N GLU A 768 5.34 -39.31 14.27
CA GLU A 768 4.31 -39.69 15.28
C GLU A 768 4.93 -40.32 16.51
N LEU A 769 5.97 -41.19 16.36
CA LEU A 769 6.71 -41.77 17.46
C LEU A 769 7.42 -40.72 18.33
N SER A 770 7.95 -39.66 17.71
CA SER A 770 8.64 -38.59 18.42
C SER A 770 7.67 -37.61 19.14
N ALA A 771 6.43 -37.59 18.70
CA ALA A 771 5.35 -36.73 19.26
C ALA A 771 4.37 -37.55 20.12
N ALA A 772 4.58 -38.84 20.29
CA ALA A 772 3.64 -39.70 21.00
C ALA A 772 3.51 -39.31 22.49
N GLU A 773 2.29 -39.03 22.93
CA GLU A 773 1.96 -38.68 24.30
C GLU A 773 1.78 -39.91 25.18
N MET A 774 1.73 -41.13 24.58
CA MET A 774 1.40 -42.37 25.35
C MET A 774 2.46 -43.45 25.06
N THR A 775 3.15 -43.88 26.10
CA THR A 775 4.07 -44.98 26.07
C THR A 775 3.67 -46.06 27.09
N ALA A 776 4.12 -47.28 26.89
CA ALA A 776 3.95 -48.35 27.86
C ALA A 776 5.23 -49.16 28.04
N LEU A 777 5.47 -49.56 29.29
CA LEU A 777 6.58 -50.45 29.65
C LEU A 777 6.10 -51.91 29.66
N CYS A 778 6.77 -52.78 28.97
CA CYS A 778 6.49 -54.24 29.02
C CYS A 778 6.94 -54.82 30.35
N THR A 779 5.97 -55.27 31.17
CA THR A 779 6.17 -55.86 32.51
C THR A 779 6.24 -57.38 32.51
N ALA A 780 6.18 -58.04 31.36
CA ALA A 780 6.28 -59.47 31.25
C ALA A 780 7.63 -60.00 31.79
N GLU A 781 7.62 -61.03 32.63
CA GLU A 781 8.87 -61.67 33.14
C GLU A 781 9.71 -62.34 32.06
N GLY A 782 9.24 -62.39 30.80
CA GLY A 782 9.90 -63.00 29.67
C GLY A 782 9.69 -62.17 28.39
N LYS A 783 9.00 -62.78 27.46
CA LYS A 783 8.65 -62.12 26.18
C LYS A 783 7.11 -62.10 26.01
N LEU A 784 6.56 -60.96 25.65
CA LEU A 784 5.16 -60.77 25.33
C LEU A 784 4.96 -60.92 23.80
N ASN A 785 3.97 -61.72 23.40
CA ASN A 785 3.62 -61.82 21.99
C ASN A 785 2.96 -60.52 21.49
N VAL A 786 3.50 -59.97 20.42
CA VAL A 786 2.86 -58.93 19.61
C VAL A 786 2.12 -59.61 18.48
N ARG A 787 0.82 -59.36 18.35
CA ARG A 787 -0.06 -60.14 17.48
C ARG A 787 -0.67 -59.28 16.40
N LEU A 788 -1.10 -59.94 15.34
CA LEU A 788 -1.72 -59.31 14.16
C LEU A 788 -3.10 -58.68 14.48
N ALA A 789 -3.82 -59.22 15.45
CA ALA A 789 -5.11 -58.72 15.90
C ALA A 789 -5.24 -58.80 17.44
N PRO A 790 -6.15 -58.05 18.10
CA PRO A 790 -6.35 -58.08 19.54
C PRO A 790 -7.08 -59.35 19.99
N ASP A 791 -6.47 -60.49 19.75
CA ASP A 791 -6.94 -61.83 20.08
C ASP A 791 -5.79 -62.76 20.38
N THR A 792 -5.90 -63.56 21.45
CA THR A 792 -4.91 -64.54 21.83
C THR A 792 -4.67 -65.64 20.82
N ALA A 793 -5.62 -65.94 19.95
CA ALA A 793 -5.51 -66.86 18.83
C ALA A 793 -4.88 -66.25 17.57
N ALA A 794 -4.76 -64.93 17.49
CA ALA A 794 -4.18 -64.26 16.33
C ALA A 794 -2.69 -64.62 16.18
N ILE A 795 -2.22 -64.57 14.90
CA ILE A 795 -0.82 -64.80 14.55
C ILE A 795 0.08 -63.89 15.38
N ALA A 796 1.09 -64.48 16.03
CA ALA A 796 2.13 -63.73 16.68
C ALA A 796 3.10 -63.20 15.63
N LEU A 797 3.20 -61.87 15.47
CA LEU A 797 4.13 -61.21 14.55
C LEU A 797 5.56 -61.27 15.06
N THR A 798 5.73 -61.02 16.34
CA THR A 798 7.01 -60.99 17.02
C THR A 798 6.80 -61.12 18.54
N GLN A 799 7.91 -61.06 19.29
CA GLN A 799 7.92 -61.12 20.74
C GLN A 799 8.62 -59.93 21.33
N LEU A 800 7.93 -59.13 22.14
CA LEU A 800 8.43 -57.98 22.87
C LEU A 800 9.15 -58.41 24.14
N PRO A 801 10.42 -58.12 24.36
CA PRO A 801 11.15 -58.44 25.58
C PRO A 801 10.55 -57.66 26.78
N GLY A 802 10.57 -58.29 27.96
CA GLY A 802 10.26 -57.58 29.17
C GLY A 802 11.22 -56.43 29.45
N GLY A 803 10.72 -55.30 29.96
CA GLY A 803 11.48 -54.05 30.14
C GLY A 803 11.62 -53.17 28.89
N THR A 804 11.01 -53.56 27.76
CA THR A 804 10.98 -52.72 26.55
C THR A 804 9.89 -51.66 26.69
N THR A 805 10.21 -50.39 26.40
CA THR A 805 9.23 -49.32 26.26
C THR A 805 8.74 -49.30 24.82
N VAL A 806 7.41 -49.18 24.67
CA VAL A 806 6.74 -49.13 23.37
C VAL A 806 5.86 -47.91 23.28
N VAL A 807 5.58 -47.43 22.08
CA VAL A 807 4.55 -46.40 21.86
C VAL A 807 3.21 -47.05 21.68
N VAL A 808 2.21 -46.53 22.35
CA VAL A 808 0.82 -46.98 22.27
C VAL A 808 0.06 -46.06 21.31
N THR A 809 -0.39 -46.63 20.20
CA THR A 809 -1.13 -45.89 19.15
C THR A 809 -2.65 -46.05 19.29
N GLU A 810 -3.11 -47.10 19.99
CA GLU A 810 -4.54 -47.39 20.18
C GLU A 810 -4.75 -48.18 21.46
N VAL A 811 -5.76 -47.82 22.24
CA VAL A 811 -6.18 -48.53 23.47
C VAL A 811 -7.49 -49.23 23.19
N LEU A 812 -7.49 -50.57 23.33
CA LEU A 812 -8.65 -51.44 23.18
C LEU A 812 -8.94 -52.17 24.48
N ASP A 813 -10.11 -52.80 24.61
CA ASP A 813 -10.44 -53.57 25.78
C ASP A 813 -9.54 -54.80 25.93
N GLY A 814 -8.65 -54.74 26.93
CA GLY A 814 -7.64 -55.74 27.20
C GLY A 814 -6.43 -55.80 26.23
N TRP A 815 -6.32 -54.85 25.31
CA TRP A 815 -5.26 -54.84 24.32
C TRP A 815 -4.78 -53.42 24.03
N TYR A 816 -3.44 -53.29 23.72
CA TYR A 816 -2.89 -52.06 23.16
C TYR A 816 -2.33 -52.32 21.76
N ARG A 817 -2.64 -51.48 20.82
CA ARG A 817 -1.86 -51.44 19.56
C ARG A 817 -0.60 -50.69 19.84
N ILE A 818 0.52 -51.27 19.49
CA ILE A 818 1.84 -50.76 19.82
C ILE A 818 2.72 -50.65 18.58
N LEU A 819 3.65 -49.72 18.62
CA LEU A 819 4.75 -49.56 17.72
C LEU A 819 6.05 -49.62 18.50
N TYR A 820 7.03 -50.34 17.99
CA TYR A 820 8.38 -50.38 18.58
C TYR A 820 9.43 -50.80 17.57
N PRO A 821 10.72 -50.34 17.68
CA PRO A 821 11.83 -50.86 16.91
C PRO A 821 12.34 -52.14 17.53
N THR A 822 12.62 -53.18 16.70
CA THR A 822 13.26 -54.40 17.13
C THR A 822 14.74 -54.15 17.45
N GLU A 823 15.45 -55.18 18.02
CA GLU A 823 16.89 -55.15 18.25
C GLU A 823 17.71 -54.96 16.95
N GLU A 824 17.13 -55.34 15.80
CA GLU A 824 17.70 -55.14 14.46
C GLU A 824 17.41 -53.75 13.88
N GLY A 825 16.69 -52.91 14.60
CA GLY A 825 16.32 -51.57 14.17
C GLY A 825 15.11 -51.52 13.23
N LEU A 826 14.38 -52.61 13.04
CA LEU A 826 13.19 -52.69 12.20
C LEU A 826 11.92 -52.32 12.98
N LEU A 827 11.05 -51.53 12.43
CA LEU A 827 9.80 -51.14 13.04
C LEU A 827 8.78 -52.29 13.00
N VAL A 828 8.08 -52.51 14.10
CA VAL A 828 6.96 -53.46 14.21
C VAL A 828 5.73 -52.79 14.76
N SER A 829 4.56 -53.01 14.12
CA SER A 829 3.24 -52.65 14.61
C SER A 829 2.39 -53.89 14.87
N GLY A 830 1.68 -53.94 15.97
CA GLY A 830 0.76 -55.01 16.29
C GLY A 830 0.10 -54.85 17.67
N TYR A 831 -0.65 -55.84 18.09
CA TYR A 831 -1.43 -55.81 19.33
C TYR A 831 -0.73 -56.64 20.40
N ALA A 832 -0.64 -56.08 21.61
CA ALA A 832 -0.13 -56.73 22.79
C ALA A 832 -1.13 -56.62 23.95
N SER A 833 -1.18 -57.66 24.83
CA SER A 833 -2.11 -57.64 25.94
C SER A 833 -1.80 -56.54 26.93
N ALA A 834 -2.82 -55.77 27.26
CA ALA A 834 -2.73 -54.66 28.22
C ALA A 834 -2.32 -55.16 29.65
N ASP A 835 -2.58 -56.41 29.98
CA ASP A 835 -2.20 -56.98 31.28
C ASP A 835 -0.69 -57.02 31.54
N TYR A 836 0.11 -56.87 30.49
CA TYR A 836 1.59 -56.91 30.53
C TYR A 836 2.23 -55.61 30.03
N LEU A 837 1.44 -54.52 29.92
CA LEU A 837 1.91 -53.23 29.46
C LEU A 837 1.45 -52.14 30.45
N GLU A 838 2.39 -51.57 31.16
CA GLU A 838 2.13 -50.48 32.10
C GLU A 838 2.29 -49.15 31.39
N LEU A 839 1.17 -48.34 31.26
CA LEU A 839 1.19 -47.02 30.65
C LEU A 839 2.06 -46.05 31.48
N GLN A 840 2.91 -45.30 30.79
CA GLN A 840 3.86 -44.36 31.39
C GLN A 840 3.38 -42.89 31.17
#